data_647b3d8f423611638c49bda8ea8853b3
#
_entry.id   647b3d8f423611638c49bda8ea8853b3
#
_cell.length_a   1.000
_cell.length_b   1.000
_cell.length_c   1.000
_cell.angle_alpha   90.00
_cell.angle_beta   90.00
_cell.angle_gamma   90.00
#
_symmetry.space_group_name_H-M   'P 1'
#
loop_
_entity.id
_entity.type
_entity.pdbx_description
1 polymer ?
#
loop_
_entity_poly.entity_id
_entity_poly.type
_entity_poly.pdbx_seq_one_letter_code
_entity_poly.pdbx_strand_id
1 'polypeptide(L)'
;MQNMKKILAGLLVLIMVLALVGCSKSGKDKGVVTGDFTYNTYATSLGNNWNPHTWETNADDAILGYLSMPFVTMQAENTVDGIYQWVYEMATEITDVTKDHQDDLTKYPVKLPDGTDASAVTEGYVFEIKLNPNAKWQDGTPINADSYVESMKALLDPAMKNYRANLYYTGESAVAGGANYFYQGTVANIENANGNNYTMADLTAGEDGQYRSAEGYPVYWAVDYPLANWLQGDKLKDYVDAYGDNYFGTETWEQLVALVDEEGLVPLTDESYELFKPVTTTVAAWGETEDDLPNYMVYKQEYPVCGYDETVGLYKVDDYTIRYVMENKIDYYYALTSFTSTWLVYMPYYEGNKDTSGELVTTKYGTAVENTMSYGPYKLDSLQDGKQIVFTQNENWYGWEKDKDGRLYSITPYLVDGEHVQRFQTTKIVIDVMTDDAAKQAFLKGELIEWAPSAEELPTYAASEQLYKADESYTMSFFFNTGLEALQEMDKSKGNVNSVVLSNVNFRKAFSLGIDRAEWVTATAGFTPTFGLMNTTYYYDFYNDPQSAYRSSEPAMQAICDMYGVQYGEGTPYATLKDAYKSINGYNLTMAKELMAQACKELVEAGLYTEGQEIKIRIGYKKGALDSTDQKQVELMNKYINAAAEGSGFGKITLEAIGNITDRYGDTAKGEYAIGYGAWGGAQLYPFRNFRVYCDPSYVDIHEAGCWDPSTENLTLKVKGEDVTMTWQDWSASMLGAGRFAEESNDVKLEITAQMEKLYLEKYYRIPLATSTTCTLLAFKANYYTPDYNLAYGWGGLELMKYNYNDAEWAEFVKSQNGQLNYE
;
A
#
# COMPACT_ATOMS: atom_id res chain seq x y z
N MET A 1 54.06 -50.61 12.34
CA MET A 1 52.66 -50.21 12.01
C MET A 1 52.11 -49.04 12.86
N GLN A 2 52.44 -48.93 14.14
CA GLN A 2 51.92 -47.82 14.96
C GLN A 2 52.53 -46.44 14.64
N ASN A 3 53.77 -46.37 14.20
CA ASN A 3 54.43 -45.12 13.83
C ASN A 3 53.95 -44.57 12.43
N MET A 4 53.58 -45.48 11.54
CA MET A 4 53.07 -45.17 10.23
C MET A 4 51.65 -44.60 10.29
N LYS A 5 50.79 -45.05 11.25
CA LYS A 5 49.44 -44.46 11.50
C LYS A 5 49.51 -43.06 12.13
N LYS A 6 50.53 -42.81 12.94
CA LYS A 6 50.73 -41.42 13.51
C LYS A 6 51.24 -40.45 12.47
N ILE A 7 52.09 -40.91 11.53
CA ILE A 7 52.55 -40.05 10.41
C ILE A 7 51.40 -39.80 9.41
N LEU A 8 50.58 -40.83 9.14
CA LEU A 8 49.40 -40.66 8.27
C LEU A 8 48.33 -39.76 8.92
N ALA A 9 48.13 -39.87 10.24
CA ALA A 9 47.21 -38.98 10.93
C ALA A 9 47.71 -37.52 10.99
N GLY A 10 49.05 -37.36 11.18
CA GLY A 10 49.70 -36.04 11.13
C GLY A 10 49.63 -35.39 9.74
N LEU A 11 49.79 -36.20 8.67
CA LEU A 11 49.64 -35.73 7.28
C LEU A 11 48.17 -35.38 6.95
N LEU A 12 47.20 -36.16 7.44
CA LEU A 12 45.77 -35.86 7.25
C LEU A 12 45.35 -34.59 7.99
N VAL A 13 45.85 -34.36 9.21
CA VAL A 13 45.60 -33.11 9.96
C VAL A 13 46.27 -31.92 9.26
N LEU A 14 47.47 -32.09 8.71
CA LEU A 14 48.15 -31.05 7.95
C LEU A 14 47.45 -30.74 6.62
N ILE A 15 46.89 -31.76 5.96
CA ILE A 15 46.09 -31.59 4.73
C ILE A 15 44.71 -30.93 5.05
N MET A 16 44.08 -31.29 6.19
CA MET A 16 42.86 -30.59 6.63
C MET A 16 43.13 -29.14 7.05
N VAL A 17 44.25 -28.85 7.72
CA VAL A 17 44.65 -27.49 8.06
C VAL A 17 45.02 -26.68 6.79
N LEU A 18 45.65 -27.33 5.80
CA LEU A 18 45.91 -26.68 4.50
C LEU A 18 44.67 -26.55 3.64
N ALA A 19 43.68 -27.44 3.79
CA ALA A 19 42.37 -27.31 3.11
C ALA A 19 41.49 -26.23 3.76
N LEU A 20 41.56 -26.06 5.09
CA LEU A 20 40.90 -24.96 5.81
C LEU A 20 41.56 -23.59 5.58
N VAL A 21 42.86 -23.57 5.24
CA VAL A 21 43.56 -22.33 4.84
C VAL A 21 43.44 -22.08 3.34
N GLY A 22 42.99 -23.08 2.54
CA GLY A 22 42.77 -22.96 1.09
C GLY A 22 41.37 -22.47 0.70
N CYS A 23 40.37 -22.59 1.61
CA CYS A 23 39.02 -22.09 1.40
C CYS A 23 38.75 -20.68 1.97
N SER A 24 39.74 -20.02 2.58
CA SER A 24 39.65 -18.68 3.11
C SER A 24 40.58 -17.69 2.41
N LYS A 25 40.79 -17.85 1.10
CA LYS A 25 41.56 -16.87 0.29
C LYS A 25 40.98 -16.66 -1.08
N SER A 26 39.84 -16.01 -1.13
CA SER A 26 39.56 -15.03 -2.16
C SER A 26 39.03 -13.70 -1.55
N GLY A 27 39.36 -13.44 -0.29
CA GLY A 27 39.35 -12.12 0.30
C GLY A 27 40.82 -11.78 0.61
N LYS A 28 41.56 -11.23 -0.36
CA LYS A 28 42.62 -10.28 0.04
C LYS A 28 41.87 -9.20 0.83
N ASP A 29 42.39 -8.82 2.00
CA ASP A 29 42.19 -7.47 2.52
C ASP A 29 42.65 -6.51 1.40
N LYS A 30 41.80 -6.26 0.43
CA LYS A 30 41.87 -5.07 -0.39
C LYS A 30 41.58 -3.96 0.61
N GLY A 31 42.59 -3.19 0.97
CA GLY A 31 42.37 -1.98 1.74
C GLY A 31 41.21 -1.21 1.12
N VAL A 32 40.54 -0.37 1.91
CA VAL A 32 39.38 0.43 1.49
C VAL A 32 39.56 0.85 0.01
N VAL A 33 38.69 0.34 -0.84
CA VAL A 33 38.75 0.66 -2.28
C VAL A 33 38.45 2.15 -2.37
N THR A 34 39.34 2.91 -2.96
CA THR A 34 39.22 4.36 -3.10
C THR A 34 39.15 4.70 -4.57
N GLY A 35 38.38 5.70 -4.93
CA GLY A 35 38.20 6.11 -6.33
C GLY A 35 36.83 6.68 -6.58
N ASP A 36 36.47 6.75 -7.84
CA ASP A 36 35.13 7.10 -8.26
C ASP A 36 34.28 5.83 -8.36
N PHE A 37 33.04 5.90 -7.89
CA PHE A 37 32.07 4.81 -7.88
C PHE A 37 30.79 5.29 -8.52
N THR A 38 30.64 4.98 -9.81
CA THR A 38 29.41 5.32 -10.52
C THR A 38 28.41 4.18 -10.40
N TYR A 39 27.21 4.49 -9.90
CA TYR A 39 26.04 3.64 -9.92
C TYR A 39 25.26 3.93 -11.21
N ASN A 40 25.48 3.11 -12.23
CA ASN A 40 24.76 3.21 -13.49
C ASN A 40 23.57 2.26 -13.46
N THR A 41 22.36 2.77 -13.50
CA THR A 41 21.13 1.99 -13.60
C THR A 41 20.27 2.47 -14.75
N TYR A 42 19.08 1.91 -14.90
CA TYR A 42 18.16 2.26 -15.97
C TYR A 42 16.73 2.36 -15.48
N ALA A 43 15.92 3.05 -16.26
CA ALA A 43 14.47 3.10 -16.12
C ALA A 43 13.82 3.08 -17.51
N THR A 44 12.59 2.64 -17.61
CA THR A 44 11.83 2.71 -18.88
C THR A 44 11.31 4.11 -19.16
N SER A 45 11.17 4.93 -18.10
CA SER A 45 10.85 6.36 -18.17
C SER A 45 11.39 7.08 -16.95
N LEU A 46 11.72 8.35 -17.06
CA LEU A 46 12.10 9.20 -15.93
C LEU A 46 10.86 9.86 -15.31
N GLY A 47 10.92 10.13 -14.01
CA GLY A 47 10.03 11.07 -13.35
C GLY A 47 10.24 12.50 -13.89
N ASN A 48 9.23 13.33 -13.77
CA ASN A 48 9.25 14.71 -14.24
C ASN A 48 8.77 15.73 -13.20
N ASN A 49 8.36 15.26 -12.03
CA ASN A 49 7.89 16.10 -10.92
C ASN A 49 8.29 15.49 -9.58
N TRP A 50 9.47 15.80 -9.09
CA TRP A 50 9.99 15.35 -7.78
C TRP A 50 9.82 16.41 -6.68
N ASN A 51 8.78 17.24 -6.81
CA ASN A 51 8.35 18.13 -5.74
C ASN A 51 7.67 17.30 -4.63
N PRO A 52 8.13 17.31 -3.36
CA PRO A 52 7.53 16.52 -2.28
C PRO A 52 6.06 16.84 -2.00
N HIS A 53 5.56 17.99 -2.47
CA HIS A 53 4.18 18.42 -2.29
C HIS A 53 3.23 17.92 -3.40
N THR A 54 3.75 17.50 -4.57
CA THR A 54 2.90 17.27 -5.75
C THR A 54 3.27 16.05 -6.59
N TRP A 55 4.30 15.28 -6.21
CA TRP A 55 4.68 14.09 -6.98
C TRP A 55 3.54 13.05 -7.06
N GLU A 56 3.45 12.32 -8.16
CA GLU A 56 2.35 11.38 -8.38
C GLU A 56 2.81 9.96 -8.68
N THR A 57 4.01 9.78 -9.23
CA THR A 57 4.49 8.47 -9.71
C THR A 57 5.65 7.94 -8.89
N ASN A 58 5.83 6.62 -8.87
CA ASN A 58 7.00 5.98 -8.26
C ASN A 58 8.32 6.45 -8.89
N ALA A 59 8.31 6.85 -10.17
CA ALA A 59 9.50 7.38 -10.83
C ALA A 59 9.88 8.76 -10.29
N ASP A 60 8.91 9.58 -9.90
CA ASP A 60 9.13 10.87 -9.25
C ASP A 60 9.68 10.68 -7.84
N ASP A 61 9.07 9.78 -7.06
CA ASP A 61 9.48 9.46 -5.69
C ASP A 61 10.90 8.88 -5.62
N ALA A 62 11.27 8.04 -6.58
CA ALA A 62 12.63 7.49 -6.67
C ALA A 62 13.69 8.59 -6.85
N ILE A 63 13.39 9.66 -7.61
CA ILE A 63 14.27 10.82 -7.75
C ILE A 63 14.34 11.60 -6.43
N LEU A 64 13.19 11.84 -5.80
CA LEU A 64 13.10 12.54 -4.51
C LEU A 64 13.92 11.83 -3.43
N GLY A 65 13.92 10.49 -3.42
CA GLY A 65 14.69 9.66 -2.51
C GLY A 65 16.20 9.89 -2.54
N TYR A 66 16.79 10.35 -3.65
CA TYR A 66 18.20 10.72 -3.71
C TYR A 66 18.48 12.14 -3.18
N LEU A 67 17.49 13.01 -3.17
CA LEU A 67 17.62 14.45 -2.88
C LEU A 67 17.27 14.80 -1.44
N SER A 68 16.64 13.90 -0.70
CA SER A 68 16.07 14.19 0.62
C SER A 68 16.58 13.22 1.69
N MET A 69 16.41 13.63 2.95
CA MET A 69 16.61 12.77 4.12
C MET A 69 15.44 12.96 5.09
N PRO A 70 14.91 11.90 5.68
CA PRO A 70 13.83 12.00 6.67
C PRO A 70 14.35 12.42 8.05
N PHE A 71 13.45 12.60 9.01
CA PHE A 71 13.85 12.80 10.40
C PHE A 71 14.56 11.58 10.97
N VAL A 72 14.03 10.40 10.65
CA VAL A 72 14.48 9.11 11.14
C VAL A 72 14.30 8.06 10.07
N THR A 73 15.16 7.05 10.03
CA THR A 73 15.07 5.91 9.13
C THR A 73 15.33 4.59 9.86
N MET A 74 14.91 3.48 9.30
CA MET A 74 15.23 2.14 9.79
C MET A 74 16.46 1.61 9.05
N GLN A 75 17.47 1.16 9.80
CA GLN A 75 18.70 0.63 9.24
C GLN A 75 19.10 -0.68 9.93
N ALA A 76 19.99 -1.44 9.30
CA ALA A 76 20.46 -2.69 9.86
C ALA A 76 21.22 -2.46 11.17
N GLU A 77 20.93 -3.28 12.20
CA GLU A 77 21.74 -3.44 13.40
C GLU A 77 22.49 -4.78 13.38
N ASN A 78 21.77 -5.86 13.14
CA ASN A 78 22.32 -7.21 13.03
C ASN A 78 21.69 -7.93 11.83
N THR A 79 22.46 -8.08 10.76
CA THR A 79 21.98 -8.69 9.52
C THR A 79 21.80 -10.20 9.61
N VAL A 80 22.50 -10.89 10.51
CA VAL A 80 22.38 -12.35 10.71
C VAL A 80 21.05 -12.71 11.36
N ASP A 81 20.64 -11.92 12.36
CA ASP A 81 19.40 -12.12 13.09
C ASP A 81 18.22 -11.30 12.50
N GLY A 82 18.48 -10.47 11.47
CA GLY A 82 17.49 -9.63 10.82
C GLY A 82 17.00 -8.47 11.69
N ILE A 83 17.83 -8.01 12.64
CA ILE A 83 17.47 -6.93 13.57
C ILE A 83 17.78 -5.57 12.94
N TYR A 84 16.85 -4.63 13.10
CA TYR A 84 17.00 -3.24 12.67
C TYR A 84 17.08 -2.29 13.87
N GLN A 85 17.54 -1.07 13.59
CA GLN A 85 17.57 0.03 14.52
C GLN A 85 16.99 1.30 13.89
N TRP A 86 16.44 2.18 14.74
CA TRP A 86 16.08 3.52 14.31
C TRP A 86 17.32 4.42 14.30
N VAL A 87 17.51 5.11 13.17
CA VAL A 87 18.65 6.03 12.98
C VAL A 87 18.09 7.43 12.75
N TYR A 88 18.53 8.37 13.59
CA TYR A 88 18.21 9.78 13.45
C TYR A 88 19.06 10.41 12.35
N GLU A 89 18.41 11.14 11.44
CA GLU A 89 19.03 11.82 10.31
C GLU A 89 18.83 13.34 10.40
N MET A 90 17.68 13.87 9.92
CA MET A 90 17.34 15.28 10.05
C MET A 90 16.90 15.67 11.47
N ALA A 91 16.52 14.71 12.28
CA ALA A 91 16.36 14.87 13.73
C ALA A 91 17.59 14.35 14.48
N THR A 92 17.74 14.78 15.74
CA THR A 92 18.67 14.21 16.71
C THR A 92 17.97 13.50 17.86
N GLU A 93 16.69 13.81 18.05
CA GLU A 93 15.83 13.20 19.06
C GLU A 93 14.37 13.42 18.67
N ILE A 94 13.52 12.43 18.94
CA ILE A 94 12.06 12.51 18.82
C ILE A 94 11.49 11.96 20.12
N THR A 95 10.64 12.74 20.79
CA THR A 95 10.12 12.38 22.11
C THR A 95 8.61 12.63 22.16
N ASP A 96 7.86 11.66 22.66
CA ASP A 96 6.45 11.88 23.04
C ASP A 96 6.42 12.75 24.31
N VAL A 97 5.90 13.95 24.17
CA VAL A 97 5.78 14.94 25.26
C VAL A 97 4.32 15.26 25.59
N THR A 98 3.38 14.43 25.18
CA THR A 98 1.93 14.63 25.38
C THR A 98 1.58 14.94 26.83
N LYS A 99 2.17 14.19 27.76
CA LYS A 99 1.93 14.38 29.20
C LYS A 99 2.26 15.78 29.71
N ASP A 100 3.28 16.41 29.16
CA ASP A 100 3.78 17.71 29.58
C ASP A 100 3.15 18.87 28.77
N HIS A 101 2.38 18.55 27.72
CA HIS A 101 1.78 19.49 26.75
C HIS A 101 0.31 19.19 26.46
N GLN A 102 -0.44 18.83 27.49
CA GLN A 102 -1.90 18.56 27.39
C GLN A 102 -2.70 19.81 26.99
N ASP A 103 -2.15 21.00 27.15
CA ASP A 103 -2.73 22.25 26.67
C ASP A 103 -2.80 22.31 25.14
N ASP A 104 -1.90 21.65 24.44
CA ASP A 104 -1.96 21.52 22.98
C ASP A 104 -3.18 20.70 22.52
N LEU A 105 -3.65 19.73 23.34
CA LEU A 105 -4.83 18.92 23.04
C LEU A 105 -6.16 19.70 23.16
N THR A 106 -6.12 20.87 23.81
CA THR A 106 -7.26 21.76 23.87
C THR A 106 -7.13 22.95 22.92
N LYS A 107 -5.90 23.27 22.53
CA LYS A 107 -5.62 24.37 21.58
C LYS A 107 -5.89 23.93 20.15
N TYR A 108 -5.45 22.75 19.78
CA TYR A 108 -5.59 22.21 18.42
C TYR A 108 -6.73 21.20 18.34
N PRO A 109 -7.39 21.03 17.18
CA PRO A 109 -8.52 20.10 17.02
C PRO A 109 -8.02 18.65 16.95
N VAL A 110 -7.78 18.06 18.12
CA VAL A 110 -7.45 16.65 18.26
C VAL A 110 -8.70 15.81 18.48
N LYS A 111 -8.69 14.56 18.01
CA LYS A 111 -9.77 13.59 18.21
C LYS A 111 -9.44 12.74 19.43
N LEU A 112 -10.09 13.02 20.55
CA LEU A 112 -9.99 12.22 21.77
C LEU A 112 -11.12 11.16 21.79
N PRO A 113 -10.90 9.98 22.40
CA PRO A 113 -11.98 9.03 22.64
C PRO A 113 -13.12 9.67 23.42
N ASP A 114 -14.35 9.27 23.17
CA ASP A 114 -15.56 9.83 23.76
C ASP A 114 -15.50 9.92 25.28
N GLY A 115 -15.75 11.11 25.82
CA GLY A 115 -15.74 11.38 27.25
C GLY A 115 -14.35 11.45 27.90
N THR A 116 -13.28 11.45 27.09
CA THR A 116 -11.90 11.58 27.60
C THR A 116 -11.57 13.05 27.86
N ASP A 117 -11.15 13.37 29.09
CA ASP A 117 -10.60 14.68 29.42
C ASP A 117 -9.16 14.79 28.90
N ALA A 118 -8.84 15.86 28.18
CA ALA A 118 -7.50 16.12 27.64
C ALA A 118 -6.41 16.04 28.73
N SER A 119 -6.73 16.48 29.97
CA SER A 119 -5.80 16.41 31.10
C SER A 119 -5.49 15.00 31.60
N ALA A 120 -6.25 14.00 31.17
CA ALA A 120 -6.00 12.60 31.48
C ALA A 120 -5.13 11.89 30.43
N VAL A 121 -4.91 12.51 29.27
CA VAL A 121 -4.11 11.95 28.17
C VAL A 121 -2.63 12.14 28.45
N THR A 122 -1.84 11.06 28.34
CA THR A 122 -0.41 11.09 28.73
C THR A 122 0.54 10.72 27.59
N GLU A 123 0.04 10.28 26.43
CA GLU A 123 0.85 9.81 25.33
C GLU A 123 0.11 9.83 23.99
N GLY A 124 0.87 9.80 22.89
CA GLY A 124 0.38 9.49 21.58
C GLY A 124 -0.13 10.67 20.75
N TYR A 125 -0.02 11.91 21.23
CA TYR A 125 -0.53 13.06 20.49
C TYR A 125 0.50 14.16 20.22
N VAL A 126 1.42 14.44 21.14
CA VAL A 126 2.33 15.57 21.04
C VAL A 126 3.78 15.06 20.99
N PHE A 127 4.44 15.28 19.85
CA PHE A 127 5.82 14.85 19.64
C PHE A 127 6.73 16.05 19.49
N GLU A 128 7.82 16.09 20.28
CA GLU A 128 8.88 17.08 20.13
C GLU A 128 10.02 16.49 19.32
N ILE A 129 10.43 17.21 18.26
CA ILE A 129 11.47 16.80 17.34
C ILE A 129 12.60 17.79 17.43
N LYS A 130 13.75 17.36 17.93
CA LYS A 130 15.00 18.13 17.92
C LYS A 130 15.68 17.92 16.58
N LEU A 131 15.90 19.00 15.86
CA LEU A 131 16.47 19.00 14.53
C LEU A 131 18.00 18.88 14.55
N ASN A 132 18.56 18.34 13.48
CA ASN A 132 20.01 18.28 13.31
C ASN A 132 20.56 19.66 12.96
N PRO A 133 21.33 20.31 13.86
CA PRO A 133 21.82 21.67 13.64
C PRO A 133 22.90 21.78 12.55
N ASN A 134 23.38 20.64 12.05
CA ASN A 134 24.36 20.58 10.96
C ASN A 134 23.69 20.43 9.59
N ALA A 135 22.38 20.20 9.56
CA ALA A 135 21.63 20.03 8.30
C ALA A 135 21.62 21.32 7.48
N LYS A 136 21.89 21.17 6.17
CA LYS A 136 21.98 22.28 5.22
C LYS A 136 21.41 21.87 3.88
N TRP A 137 20.91 22.85 3.16
CA TRP A 137 20.66 22.73 1.75
C TRP A 137 21.97 22.63 0.95
N GLN A 138 21.88 22.16 -0.29
CA GLN A 138 23.06 21.99 -1.17
C GLN A 138 23.85 23.28 -1.45
N ASP A 139 23.27 24.46 -1.24
CA ASP A 139 23.94 25.77 -1.35
C ASP A 139 24.62 26.21 -0.04
N GLY A 140 24.46 25.41 1.04
CA GLY A 140 25.00 25.68 2.36
C GLY A 140 24.06 26.46 3.29
N THR A 141 22.86 26.83 2.85
CA THR A 141 21.86 27.48 3.68
C THR A 141 21.42 26.52 4.80
N PRO A 142 21.45 26.94 6.10
CA PRO A 142 21.03 26.09 7.21
C PRO A 142 19.53 25.68 7.10
N ILE A 143 19.24 24.48 7.56
CA ILE A 143 17.88 23.98 7.75
C ILE A 143 17.55 24.06 9.24
N ASN A 144 16.44 24.69 9.58
CA ASN A 144 16.01 24.94 10.95
C ASN A 144 14.50 24.76 11.10
N ALA A 145 13.96 25.09 12.26
CA ALA A 145 12.53 24.94 12.56
C ALA A 145 11.64 25.74 11.59
N ASP A 146 12.06 26.94 11.20
CA ASP A 146 11.31 27.77 10.24
C ASP A 146 11.22 27.07 8.88
N SER A 147 12.26 26.35 8.44
CA SER A 147 12.24 25.59 7.18
C SER A 147 11.12 24.53 7.16
N TYR A 148 10.90 23.83 8.29
CA TYR A 148 9.85 22.80 8.41
C TYR A 148 8.46 23.42 8.48
N VAL A 149 8.28 24.46 9.28
CA VAL A 149 6.98 25.13 9.47
C VAL A 149 6.53 25.78 8.16
N GLU A 150 7.41 26.53 7.49
CA GLU A 150 7.08 27.19 6.22
C GLU A 150 6.80 26.17 5.10
N SER A 151 7.53 25.04 5.06
CA SER A 151 7.27 23.98 4.10
C SER A 151 5.90 23.32 4.34
N MET A 152 5.51 23.05 5.61
CA MET A 152 4.19 22.49 5.91
C MET A 152 3.08 23.48 5.59
N LYS A 153 3.29 24.75 5.88
CA LYS A 153 2.35 25.82 5.53
C LYS A 153 2.14 25.91 4.00
N ALA A 154 3.21 25.78 3.23
CA ALA A 154 3.13 25.74 1.77
C ALA A 154 2.48 24.46 1.26
N LEU A 155 2.73 23.31 1.91
CA LEU A 155 2.10 22.03 1.57
C LEU A 155 0.59 22.08 1.75
N LEU A 156 0.13 22.64 2.87
CA LEU A 156 -1.29 22.75 3.22
C LEU A 156 -1.97 24.02 2.64
N ASP A 157 -1.29 24.81 1.82
CA ASP A 157 -1.82 26.08 1.27
C ASP A 157 -3.14 25.85 0.53
N PRO A 158 -4.26 26.45 1.01
CA PRO A 158 -5.59 26.29 0.41
C PRO A 158 -5.67 26.81 -1.04
N ALA A 159 -4.78 27.74 -1.45
CA ALA A 159 -4.74 28.25 -2.81
C ALA A 159 -4.02 27.29 -3.78
N MET A 160 -3.20 26.39 -3.27
CA MET A 160 -2.42 25.46 -4.08
C MET A 160 -3.09 24.09 -4.22
N LYS A 161 -3.82 23.62 -3.20
CA LYS A 161 -4.44 22.29 -3.16
C LYS A 161 -3.46 21.19 -3.53
N ASN A 162 -2.27 21.22 -2.93
CA ASN A 162 -1.20 20.28 -3.23
C ASN A 162 -1.65 18.81 -3.05
N TYR A 163 -1.33 17.97 -4.02
CA TYR A 163 -1.80 16.58 -4.08
C TYR A 163 -1.36 15.75 -2.86
N ARG A 164 -0.12 15.95 -2.37
CA ARG A 164 0.42 15.20 -1.22
C ARG A 164 0.04 15.76 0.14
N ALA A 165 -0.69 16.85 0.19
CA ALA A 165 -1.21 17.40 1.44
C ALA A 165 -2.08 16.38 2.19
N ASN A 166 -2.77 15.49 1.47
CA ASN A 166 -3.61 14.44 2.05
C ASN A 166 -2.86 13.53 3.05
N LEU A 167 -1.55 13.32 2.88
CA LEU A 167 -0.73 12.55 3.81
C LEU A 167 -0.60 13.19 5.20
N TYR A 168 -0.92 14.49 5.31
CA TYR A 168 -0.73 15.31 6.52
C TYR A 168 -2.02 15.91 7.08
N TYR A 169 -3.13 15.86 6.36
CA TYR A 169 -4.41 16.31 6.88
C TYR A 169 -5.47 15.21 7.04
N THR A 170 -5.14 13.98 6.67
CA THR A 170 -6.03 12.81 6.84
C THR A 170 -5.23 11.59 7.31
N GLY A 171 -5.92 10.59 7.84
CA GLY A 171 -5.32 9.35 8.29
C GLY A 171 -4.78 9.39 9.72
N GLU A 172 -4.08 8.34 10.11
CA GLU A 172 -3.63 8.12 11.49
C GLU A 172 -2.56 9.12 11.94
N SER A 173 -1.73 9.60 11.02
CA SER A 173 -0.63 10.55 11.27
C SER A 173 -0.94 11.98 10.86
N ALA A 174 -2.21 12.31 10.65
CA ALA A 174 -2.63 13.67 10.32
C ALA A 174 -2.19 14.67 11.40
N VAL A 175 -1.70 15.85 10.96
CA VAL A 175 -1.43 16.96 11.87
C VAL A 175 -2.75 17.61 12.30
N ALA A 176 -2.94 17.84 13.59
CA ALA A 176 -4.13 18.45 14.11
C ALA A 176 -4.41 19.80 13.44
N GLY A 177 -5.63 19.99 12.95
CA GLY A 177 -6.05 21.20 12.24
C GLY A 177 -5.55 21.33 10.79
N GLY A 178 -4.81 20.32 10.28
CA GLY A 178 -4.35 20.31 8.89
C GLY A 178 -5.48 20.40 7.89
N ALA A 179 -6.55 19.63 8.10
CA ALA A 179 -7.75 19.66 7.26
C ALA A 179 -8.45 21.03 7.32
N ASN A 180 -8.60 21.60 8.52
CA ASN A 180 -9.23 22.91 8.68
C ASN A 180 -8.49 24.01 7.91
N TYR A 181 -7.17 23.98 7.94
CA TYR A 181 -6.36 24.94 7.20
C TYR A 181 -6.38 24.67 5.69
N PHE A 182 -6.31 23.43 5.26
CA PHE A 182 -6.32 23.05 3.83
C PHE A 182 -7.64 23.37 3.14
N TYR A 183 -8.76 23.13 3.82
CA TYR A 183 -10.12 23.37 3.28
C TYR A 183 -10.68 24.74 3.61
N GLN A 184 -9.96 25.60 4.36
CA GLN A 184 -10.49 26.92 4.78
C GLN A 184 -11.13 27.71 3.62
N GLY A 185 -12.21 28.41 3.93
CA GLY A 185 -12.98 29.17 2.96
C GLY A 185 -13.84 28.31 2.03
N THR A 186 -13.93 27.00 2.27
CA THR A 186 -14.81 26.10 1.53
C THR A 186 -15.91 25.53 2.41
N VAL A 187 -16.97 25.06 1.77
CA VAL A 187 -18.01 24.25 2.37
C VAL A 187 -17.92 22.87 1.74
N ALA A 188 -17.65 21.86 2.52
CA ALA A 188 -17.69 20.48 2.05
C ALA A 188 -19.06 19.89 2.34
N ASN A 189 -19.75 19.40 1.32
CA ASN A 189 -20.86 18.47 1.53
C ASN A 189 -20.22 17.14 1.89
N ILE A 190 -20.34 16.75 3.15
CA ILE A 190 -19.97 15.40 3.55
C ILE A 190 -21.23 14.57 3.36
N GLU A 191 -21.23 13.78 2.31
CA GLU A 191 -22.16 12.67 2.20
C GLU A 191 -22.01 11.80 3.45
N ASN A 192 -23.02 11.02 3.77
CA ASN A 192 -23.01 10.07 4.86
C ASN A 192 -21.99 8.93 4.57
N ALA A 193 -20.76 9.33 4.26
CA ALA A 193 -19.69 8.51 3.69
C ALA A 193 -19.17 7.46 4.66
N ASN A 194 -19.57 7.51 5.93
CA ASN A 194 -19.10 6.54 6.93
C ASN A 194 -20.08 5.38 7.16
N GLY A 195 -21.09 5.19 6.27
CA GLY A 195 -22.06 4.11 6.48
C GLY A 195 -22.92 4.25 7.74
N ASN A 196 -22.75 5.32 8.49
CA ASN A 196 -23.61 5.69 9.60
C ASN A 196 -24.88 6.27 9.03
N ASN A 197 -25.88 5.43 8.84
CA ASN A 197 -27.23 5.87 8.53
C ASN A 197 -27.75 6.65 9.74
N TYR A 198 -27.50 7.97 9.78
CA TYR A 198 -28.07 8.83 10.80
C TYR A 198 -29.59 8.81 10.65
N THR A 199 -30.25 8.23 11.62
CA THR A 199 -31.70 8.40 11.74
C THR A 199 -32.02 9.74 12.37
N MET A 200 -33.26 10.20 12.29
CA MET A 200 -33.68 11.41 13.01
C MET A 200 -33.39 11.36 14.53
N ALA A 201 -33.24 10.15 15.09
CA ALA A 201 -32.91 9.96 16.51
C ALA A 201 -31.46 10.32 16.85
N ASP A 202 -30.57 10.29 15.87
CA ASP A 202 -29.13 10.58 16.03
C ASP A 202 -28.83 12.08 15.85
N LEU A 203 -29.83 12.88 15.43
CA LEU A 203 -29.69 14.28 15.13
C LEU A 203 -30.32 15.14 16.26
N THR A 204 -29.81 16.37 16.42
CA THR A 204 -30.31 17.33 17.39
C THR A 204 -30.81 18.60 16.69
N ALA A 205 -32.04 19.01 16.94
CA ALA A 205 -32.57 20.28 16.39
C ALA A 205 -31.86 21.48 17.03
N GLY A 206 -31.32 22.36 16.20
CA GLY A 206 -30.78 23.66 16.61
C GLY A 206 -31.87 24.66 16.99
N GLU A 207 -31.48 25.84 17.52
CA GLU A 207 -32.41 26.95 17.85
C GLU A 207 -33.12 27.48 16.61
N ASP A 208 -32.54 27.32 15.43
CA ASP A 208 -33.07 27.68 14.11
C ASP A 208 -34.08 26.65 13.57
N GLY A 209 -34.27 25.52 14.28
CA GLY A 209 -35.11 24.40 13.84
C GLY A 209 -34.45 23.46 12.84
N GLN A 210 -33.22 23.75 12.41
CA GLN A 210 -32.48 22.85 11.54
C GLN A 210 -31.78 21.75 12.35
N TYR A 211 -31.89 20.53 11.90
CA TYR A 211 -31.19 19.38 12.52
C TYR A 211 -29.69 19.42 12.27
N ARG A 212 -28.92 18.93 13.25
CA ARG A 212 -27.46 18.91 13.25
C ARG A 212 -26.95 17.52 13.63
N SER A 213 -25.77 17.14 13.08
CA SER A 213 -25.04 15.95 13.49
C SER A 213 -24.56 16.03 14.94
N ALA A 214 -23.99 14.94 15.47
CA ALA A 214 -23.38 14.92 16.80
C ALA A 214 -22.22 15.93 16.93
N GLU A 215 -21.50 16.21 15.82
CA GLU A 215 -20.44 17.20 15.74
C GLU A 215 -20.96 18.65 15.59
N GLY A 216 -22.26 18.83 15.46
CA GLY A 216 -22.90 20.13 15.35
C GLY A 216 -23.04 20.68 13.91
N TYR A 217 -22.73 19.87 12.91
CA TYR A 217 -22.87 20.27 11.50
C TYR A 217 -24.33 20.28 11.06
N PRO A 218 -24.79 21.31 10.35
CA PRO A 218 -26.15 21.39 9.84
C PRO A 218 -26.41 20.31 8.79
N VAL A 219 -27.53 19.63 8.90
CA VAL A 219 -27.95 18.55 7.99
C VAL A 219 -28.95 19.07 6.98
N TYR A 220 -28.81 18.57 5.76
CA TYR A 220 -29.63 18.93 4.61
C TYR A 220 -30.12 17.67 3.89
N TRP A 221 -31.16 17.82 3.07
CA TRP A 221 -31.55 16.82 2.10
C TRP A 221 -30.75 17.03 0.81
N ALA A 222 -30.01 16.00 0.36
CA ALA A 222 -29.44 15.97 -0.97
C ALA A 222 -30.38 15.20 -1.89
N VAL A 223 -31.26 15.89 -2.55
CA VAL A 223 -32.24 15.28 -3.48
C VAL A 223 -31.56 14.80 -4.76
N ASP A 224 -30.42 15.37 -5.09
CA ASP A 224 -29.66 15.04 -6.30
C ASP A 224 -28.75 13.81 -6.14
N TYR A 225 -28.46 13.33 -4.91
CA TYR A 225 -27.45 12.28 -4.72
C TYR A 225 -27.80 10.92 -5.33
N PRO A 226 -28.97 10.32 -5.12
CA PRO A 226 -29.33 9.09 -5.84
C PRO A 226 -29.64 9.34 -7.31
N LEU A 227 -29.97 10.60 -7.69
CA LEU A 227 -30.31 11.01 -9.04
C LEU A 227 -29.11 11.58 -9.79
N ALA A 228 -28.11 12.17 -9.13
CA ALA A 228 -26.88 12.68 -9.74
C ALA A 228 -26.05 11.58 -10.41
N ASN A 229 -26.04 10.38 -9.87
CA ASN A 229 -25.46 9.21 -10.54
C ASN A 229 -26.17 8.85 -11.86
N TRP A 230 -27.40 9.27 -12.02
CA TRP A 230 -28.18 9.05 -13.24
C TRP A 230 -28.13 10.23 -14.23
N LEU A 231 -27.87 11.44 -13.73
CA LEU A 231 -28.03 12.70 -14.50
C LEU A 231 -26.73 13.38 -14.92
N GLN A 232 -25.59 12.80 -14.67
CA GLN A 232 -24.28 13.26 -15.14
C GLN A 232 -23.96 14.73 -14.79
N GLY A 233 -24.32 15.17 -13.59
CA GLY A 233 -23.89 16.47 -13.06
C GLY A 233 -24.84 17.65 -13.32
N ASP A 234 -26.06 17.41 -13.77
CA ASP A 234 -27.09 18.47 -13.82
C ASP A 234 -27.50 18.84 -12.39
N LYS A 235 -27.59 20.14 -12.13
CA LYS A 235 -27.96 20.65 -10.82
C LYS A 235 -29.41 20.29 -10.48
N LEU A 236 -29.67 20.01 -9.18
CA LEU A 236 -30.99 19.70 -8.66
C LEU A 236 -32.10 20.63 -9.25
N LYS A 237 -31.84 21.94 -9.35
CA LYS A 237 -32.78 22.90 -9.88
C LYS A 237 -33.26 22.60 -11.30
N ASP A 238 -32.35 22.15 -12.18
CA ASP A 238 -32.69 21.85 -13.58
C ASP A 238 -33.49 20.54 -13.68
N TYR A 239 -33.25 19.61 -12.78
CA TYR A 239 -34.01 18.36 -12.70
C TYR A 239 -35.39 18.56 -12.09
N VAL A 240 -35.42 19.36 -11.06
CA VAL A 240 -36.62 19.86 -10.36
C VAL A 240 -37.61 20.42 -11.33
N ASP A 241 -37.19 21.38 -12.15
CA ASP A 241 -38.02 22.06 -13.12
C ASP A 241 -38.55 21.10 -14.20
N ALA A 242 -37.90 19.94 -14.40
CA ALA A 242 -38.27 18.96 -15.42
C ALA A 242 -39.13 17.80 -14.92
N TYR A 243 -38.91 17.30 -13.69
CA TYR A 243 -39.48 16.02 -13.25
C TYR A 243 -39.99 15.96 -11.80
N GLY A 244 -39.82 17.00 -11.01
CA GLY A 244 -40.10 16.99 -9.58
C GLY A 244 -41.51 16.63 -9.15
N ASP A 245 -42.51 17.08 -9.92
CA ASP A 245 -43.92 16.76 -9.65
C ASP A 245 -44.26 15.28 -9.83
N ASN A 246 -43.43 14.51 -10.52
CA ASN A 246 -43.61 13.07 -10.68
C ASN A 246 -43.28 12.27 -9.41
N TYR A 247 -42.42 12.81 -8.53
CA TYR A 247 -41.97 12.12 -7.31
C TYR A 247 -42.74 12.57 -6.08
N PHE A 248 -43.09 13.83 -5.98
CA PHE A 248 -43.71 14.42 -4.78
C PHE A 248 -45.16 14.82 -4.95
N GLY A 249 -45.65 14.97 -6.17
CA GLY A 249 -46.82 15.69 -6.50
C GLY A 249 -46.56 17.22 -6.51
N THR A 250 -47.29 17.92 -7.37
CA THR A 250 -47.01 19.34 -7.69
C THR A 250 -46.99 20.24 -6.47
N GLU A 251 -47.92 20.09 -5.53
CA GLU A 251 -48.03 20.96 -4.34
C GLU A 251 -46.85 20.74 -3.37
N THR A 252 -46.51 19.49 -3.05
CA THR A 252 -45.39 19.15 -2.18
C THR A 252 -44.06 19.60 -2.78
N TRP A 253 -43.96 19.44 -4.11
CA TRP A 253 -42.80 19.85 -4.86
C TRP A 253 -42.56 21.37 -4.84
N GLU A 254 -43.60 22.17 -5.09
CA GLU A 254 -43.52 23.63 -4.99
C GLU A 254 -43.09 24.09 -3.58
N GLN A 255 -43.50 23.36 -2.54
CA GLN A 255 -43.09 23.63 -1.15
C GLN A 255 -41.62 23.31 -0.92
N LEU A 256 -41.12 22.14 -1.42
CA LEU A 256 -39.70 21.78 -1.33
C LEU A 256 -38.80 22.73 -2.11
N VAL A 257 -39.21 23.11 -3.32
CA VAL A 257 -38.47 24.10 -4.15
C VAL A 257 -38.34 25.44 -3.44
N ALA A 258 -39.37 25.85 -2.68
CA ALA A 258 -39.33 27.10 -1.92
C ALA A 258 -38.31 27.06 -0.73
N LEU A 259 -37.91 25.88 -0.33
CA LEU A 259 -36.91 25.67 0.75
C LEU A 259 -35.46 25.43 0.23
N VAL A 260 -35.30 25.29 -1.09
CA VAL A 260 -33.96 25.02 -1.69
C VAL A 260 -33.08 26.25 -1.56
N ASP A 261 -31.89 26.07 -1.02
CA ASP A 261 -30.85 27.09 -0.93
C ASP A 261 -30.15 27.36 -2.28
N GLU A 262 -29.19 28.29 -2.30
CA GLU A 262 -28.44 28.66 -3.52
C GLU A 262 -27.60 27.51 -4.07
N GLU A 263 -27.30 26.49 -3.25
CA GLU A 263 -26.49 25.32 -3.60
C GLU A 263 -27.35 24.11 -4.02
N GLY A 264 -28.66 24.23 -3.98
CA GLY A 264 -29.57 23.14 -4.37
C GLY A 264 -29.91 22.18 -3.24
N LEU A 265 -29.68 22.56 -1.99
CA LEU A 265 -29.95 21.73 -0.81
C LEU A 265 -31.15 22.26 -0.03
N VAL A 266 -31.87 21.35 0.62
CA VAL A 266 -33.01 21.71 1.49
C VAL A 266 -32.58 21.46 2.95
N PRO A 267 -32.60 22.47 3.84
CA PRO A 267 -32.32 22.27 5.26
C PRO A 267 -33.20 21.20 5.88
N LEU A 268 -32.63 20.27 6.60
CA LEU A 268 -33.37 19.25 7.33
C LEU A 268 -34.04 19.88 8.56
N THR A 269 -35.35 19.99 8.51
CA THR A 269 -36.24 20.50 9.58
C THR A 269 -37.42 19.55 9.72
N ASP A 270 -38.22 19.68 10.76
CA ASP A 270 -39.48 18.92 10.89
C ASP A 270 -40.38 19.13 9.66
N GLU A 271 -40.46 20.35 9.14
CA GLU A 271 -41.25 20.68 7.95
C GLU A 271 -40.73 19.98 6.70
N SER A 272 -39.44 20.08 6.42
CA SER A 272 -38.85 19.45 5.23
C SER A 272 -38.84 17.91 5.36
N TYR A 273 -38.72 17.36 6.56
CA TYR A 273 -38.83 15.92 6.80
C TYR A 273 -40.20 15.38 6.41
N GLU A 274 -41.30 16.04 6.84
CA GLU A 274 -42.65 15.63 6.45
C GLU A 274 -42.90 15.79 4.96
N LEU A 275 -42.31 16.80 4.31
CA LEU A 275 -42.39 16.98 2.85
C LEU A 275 -41.61 15.92 2.08
N PHE A 276 -40.55 15.39 2.68
CA PHE A 276 -39.68 14.38 2.03
C PHE A 276 -40.22 12.96 2.13
N LYS A 277 -41.03 12.63 3.13
CA LYS A 277 -41.65 11.32 3.30
C LYS A 277 -42.34 10.76 2.05
N PRO A 278 -43.07 11.52 1.25
CA PRO A 278 -43.68 10.99 0.04
C PRO A 278 -42.72 10.43 -1.00
N VAL A 279 -41.42 10.79 -0.96
CA VAL A 279 -40.41 10.20 -1.88
C VAL A 279 -40.35 8.70 -1.73
N THR A 280 -40.40 8.18 -0.53
CA THR A 280 -40.36 6.73 -0.26
C THR A 280 -41.57 6.01 -0.85
N THR A 281 -42.72 6.68 -0.87
CA THR A 281 -43.95 6.12 -1.46
C THR A 281 -43.84 6.04 -2.99
N THR A 282 -43.20 7.04 -3.61
CA THR A 282 -43.04 7.11 -5.07
C THR A 282 -41.96 6.17 -5.57
N VAL A 283 -40.87 6.04 -4.84
CA VAL A 283 -39.77 5.10 -5.17
C VAL A 283 -39.94 3.73 -4.50
N ALA A 284 -41.02 3.50 -3.79
CA ALA A 284 -41.37 2.17 -3.24
C ALA A 284 -41.45 1.06 -4.32
N ALA A 285 -41.65 1.43 -5.58
CA ALA A 285 -41.56 0.50 -6.72
C ALA A 285 -40.13 -0.07 -6.88
N TRP A 286 -39.13 0.59 -6.30
CA TRP A 286 -37.72 0.15 -6.26
C TRP A 286 -37.34 -0.47 -4.91
N GLY A 287 -38.29 -0.60 -3.97
CA GLY A 287 -38.11 -1.21 -2.66
C GLY A 287 -37.72 -0.26 -1.53
N GLU A 288 -37.66 1.05 -1.78
CA GLU A 288 -37.31 2.02 -0.76
C GLU A 288 -38.45 2.25 0.24
N THR A 289 -38.11 2.49 1.52
CA THR A 289 -39.00 2.70 2.65
C THR A 289 -38.58 3.95 3.42
N GLU A 290 -39.33 4.32 4.47
CA GLU A 290 -38.93 5.43 5.35
C GLU A 290 -37.56 5.18 6.03
N ASP A 291 -37.13 3.95 6.16
CA ASP A 291 -35.82 3.59 6.70
C ASP A 291 -34.67 3.96 5.73
N ASP A 292 -34.97 4.24 4.47
CA ASP A 292 -33.98 4.66 3.46
C ASP A 292 -33.81 6.18 3.40
N LEU A 293 -34.64 6.96 4.09
CA LEU A 293 -34.52 8.45 4.12
C LEU A 293 -33.14 8.94 4.55
N PRO A 294 -32.43 8.30 5.49
CA PRO A 294 -31.08 8.70 5.84
C PRO A 294 -30.09 8.73 4.66
N ASN A 295 -30.32 7.94 3.61
CA ASN A 295 -29.47 7.94 2.41
C ASN A 295 -29.50 9.27 1.65
N TYR A 296 -30.52 10.10 1.90
CA TYR A 296 -30.69 11.42 1.30
C TYR A 296 -30.22 12.56 2.20
N MET A 297 -29.72 12.25 3.39
CA MET A 297 -29.23 13.25 4.36
C MET A 297 -27.74 13.53 4.13
N VAL A 298 -27.40 14.81 4.00
CA VAL A 298 -26.02 15.28 3.93
C VAL A 298 -25.80 16.39 4.93
N TYR A 299 -24.59 16.52 5.47
CA TYR A 299 -24.26 17.69 6.27
C TYR A 299 -23.16 18.51 5.64
N LYS A 300 -23.23 19.81 5.88
CA LYS A 300 -22.24 20.77 5.46
C LYS A 300 -21.23 20.96 6.60
N GLN A 301 -20.02 20.51 6.36
CA GLN A 301 -18.90 20.94 7.17
C GLN A 301 -18.36 22.25 6.60
N GLU A 302 -18.49 23.33 7.35
CA GLU A 302 -17.90 24.62 7.01
C GLU A 302 -16.47 24.67 7.53
N TYR A 303 -15.56 25.10 6.67
CA TYR A 303 -14.18 25.37 7.03
C TYR A 303 -13.96 26.89 7.02
N PRO A 304 -14.14 27.58 8.15
CA PRO A 304 -13.94 29.02 8.21
C PRO A 304 -12.50 29.38 7.88
N VAL A 305 -12.31 30.59 7.32
CA VAL A 305 -10.97 31.12 7.08
C VAL A 305 -10.22 31.24 8.41
N CYS A 306 -9.03 30.65 8.48
CA CYS A 306 -8.22 30.55 9.69
C CYS A 306 -6.73 30.83 9.42
N GLY A 307 -6.00 31.20 10.47
CA GLY A 307 -4.56 31.32 10.42
C GLY A 307 -3.85 29.97 10.63
N TYR A 308 -2.67 29.80 10.04
CA TYR A 308 -1.86 28.59 10.22
C TYR A 308 -1.47 28.40 11.70
N ASP A 309 -0.91 29.44 12.32
CA ASP A 309 -0.32 29.36 13.67
C ASP A 309 -1.35 29.07 14.78
N GLU A 310 -2.60 29.43 14.55
CA GLU A 310 -3.71 29.21 15.46
C GLU A 310 -4.39 27.86 15.26
N THR A 311 -4.22 27.28 14.08
CA THR A 311 -5.03 26.12 13.66
C THR A 311 -4.20 24.83 13.53
N VAL A 312 -2.98 24.91 12.97
CA VAL A 312 -2.20 23.72 12.62
C VAL A 312 -1.21 23.37 13.73
N GLY A 313 -1.26 22.12 14.18
CA GLY A 313 -0.46 21.59 15.29
C GLY A 313 1.00 21.30 14.96
N LEU A 314 1.59 21.90 13.90
CA LEU A 314 3.03 21.88 13.67
C LEU A 314 3.59 23.29 13.87
N TYR A 315 4.42 23.46 14.88
CA TYR A 315 4.95 24.78 15.22
C TYR A 315 6.38 24.74 15.75
N LYS A 316 7.05 25.89 15.62
CA LYS A 316 8.40 26.13 16.13
C LYS A 316 8.39 26.33 17.64
N VAL A 317 9.27 25.61 18.37
CA VAL A 317 9.55 25.83 19.80
C VAL A 317 10.76 26.73 19.95
N ASP A 318 11.86 26.41 19.26
CA ASP A 318 13.06 27.22 19.11
C ASP A 318 13.69 26.99 17.72
N ASP A 319 14.90 27.53 17.47
CA ASP A 319 15.49 27.47 16.14
C ASP A 319 15.76 26.04 15.65
N TYR A 320 15.89 25.06 16.54
CA TYR A 320 16.16 23.66 16.20
C TYR A 320 15.22 22.68 16.90
N THR A 321 14.04 23.14 17.33
CA THR A 321 13.03 22.29 17.93
C THR A 321 11.66 22.64 17.34
N ILE A 322 10.98 21.64 16.82
CA ILE A 322 9.58 21.73 16.38
C ILE A 322 8.72 20.82 17.24
N ARG A 323 7.44 21.15 17.34
CA ARG A 323 6.44 20.30 17.97
C ARG A 323 5.38 19.93 16.94
N TYR A 324 5.03 18.64 16.93
CA TYR A 324 4.05 18.05 16.04
C TYR A 324 2.89 17.50 16.88
N VAL A 325 1.71 18.06 16.74
CA VAL A 325 0.48 17.60 17.40
C VAL A 325 -0.28 16.75 16.39
N MET A 326 -0.47 15.47 16.71
CA MET A 326 -1.26 14.54 15.90
C MET A 326 -2.76 14.78 16.12
N GLU A 327 -3.56 14.65 15.08
CA GLU A 327 -5.02 14.74 15.19
C GLU A 327 -5.60 13.53 15.94
N ASN A 328 -5.02 12.35 15.72
CA ASN A 328 -5.44 11.09 16.32
C ASN A 328 -4.34 10.55 17.25
N LYS A 329 -4.74 9.71 18.24
CA LYS A 329 -3.75 8.97 19.02
C LYS A 329 -2.96 8.05 18.13
N ILE A 330 -1.63 8.09 18.24
CA ILE A 330 -0.73 7.22 17.52
C ILE A 330 0.28 6.59 18.47
N ASP A 331 0.57 5.31 18.27
CA ASP A 331 1.66 4.63 18.97
C ASP A 331 3.01 5.23 18.57
N TYR A 332 3.96 5.30 19.52
CA TYR A 332 5.29 5.90 19.27
C TYR A 332 6.03 5.28 18.08
N TYR A 333 5.90 3.95 17.91
CA TYR A 333 6.50 3.27 16.77
C TYR A 333 5.92 3.75 15.43
N TYR A 334 4.59 3.87 15.36
CA TYR A 334 3.94 4.36 14.14
C TYR A 334 4.17 5.86 13.92
N ALA A 335 4.37 6.63 14.97
CA ALA A 335 4.80 8.02 14.86
C ALA A 335 6.19 8.10 14.22
N LEU A 336 7.15 7.27 14.67
CA LEU A 336 8.47 7.19 14.02
C LEU A 336 8.37 6.77 12.55
N THR A 337 7.51 5.81 12.23
CA THR A 337 7.25 5.40 10.85
C THR A 337 6.70 6.56 10.00
N SER A 338 5.82 7.38 10.55
CA SER A 338 5.31 8.58 9.88
C SER A 338 6.40 9.62 9.64
N PHE A 339 7.35 9.74 10.55
CA PHE A 339 8.49 10.66 10.46
C PHE A 339 9.62 10.19 9.52
N THR A 340 9.44 9.07 8.82
CA THR A 340 10.25 8.70 7.66
C THR A 340 9.85 9.46 6.39
N SER A 341 8.72 10.14 6.37
CA SER A 341 8.25 10.95 5.25
C SER A 341 8.96 12.30 5.18
N THR A 342 9.02 12.89 3.98
CA THR A 342 9.71 14.15 3.72
C THR A 342 8.77 15.16 3.08
N TRP A 343 8.81 16.43 3.54
CA TRP A 343 8.00 17.52 2.97
C TRP A 343 8.76 18.83 2.83
N LEU A 344 10.05 18.86 3.14
CA LEU A 344 10.84 20.09 3.03
C LEU A 344 10.98 20.53 1.59
N VAL A 345 10.74 21.82 1.37
CA VAL A 345 11.02 22.52 0.12
C VAL A 345 11.90 23.75 0.38
N TYR A 346 12.78 24.08 -0.56
CA TYR A 346 13.59 25.29 -0.46
C TYR A 346 12.74 26.50 -0.85
N MET A 347 12.24 27.20 0.16
CA MET A 347 11.25 28.29 0.00
C MET A 347 11.63 29.35 -1.04
N PRO A 348 12.91 29.80 -1.15
CA PRO A 348 13.27 30.76 -2.20
C PRO A 348 12.99 30.28 -3.62
N TYR A 349 13.19 28.97 -3.92
CA TYR A 349 12.87 28.42 -5.22
C TYR A 349 11.38 28.09 -5.35
N TYR A 350 10.77 27.60 -4.27
CA TYR A 350 9.34 27.28 -4.25
C TYR A 350 8.49 28.51 -4.56
N GLU A 351 8.72 29.60 -3.86
CA GLU A 351 8.03 30.88 -4.05
C GLU A 351 8.43 31.56 -5.38
N GLY A 352 9.71 31.52 -5.72
CA GLY A 352 10.22 32.15 -6.96
C GLY A 352 9.71 31.51 -8.25
N ASN A 353 9.18 30.30 -8.17
CA ASN A 353 8.64 29.57 -9.32
C ASN A 353 7.11 29.39 -9.26
N LYS A 354 6.40 30.11 -8.37
CA LYS A 354 4.95 30.10 -8.31
C LYS A 354 4.32 30.75 -9.56
N ASP A 355 3.24 30.13 -10.02
CA ASP A 355 2.36 30.68 -11.04
C ASP A 355 0.96 30.89 -10.43
N THR A 356 0.52 32.15 -10.40
CA THR A 356 -0.77 32.58 -9.85
C THR A 356 -1.79 32.96 -10.94
N SER A 357 -1.48 32.62 -12.19
CA SER A 357 -2.33 32.98 -13.33
C SER A 357 -3.54 32.05 -13.54
N GLY A 358 -3.50 30.86 -12.93
CA GLY A 358 -4.55 29.85 -12.99
C GLY A 358 -5.57 29.98 -11.85
N GLU A 359 -6.56 29.08 -11.84
CA GLU A 359 -7.54 28.96 -10.76
C GLU A 359 -6.86 28.52 -9.45
N LEU A 360 -5.91 27.60 -9.55
CA LEU A 360 -5.03 27.20 -8.44
C LEU A 360 -3.64 27.82 -8.62
N VAL A 361 -3.00 28.14 -7.52
CA VAL A 361 -1.59 28.51 -7.50
C VAL A 361 -0.77 27.23 -7.68
N THR A 362 0.19 27.24 -8.59
CA THR A 362 1.10 26.13 -8.84
C THR A 362 2.56 26.58 -8.67
N THR A 363 3.50 25.63 -8.63
CA THR A 363 4.94 25.95 -8.65
C THR A 363 5.68 24.98 -9.56
N LYS A 364 6.77 25.42 -10.18
CA LYS A 364 7.68 24.56 -10.94
C LYS A 364 8.83 24.02 -10.09
N TYR A 365 8.79 24.19 -8.77
CA TYR A 365 9.77 23.56 -7.88
C TYR A 365 9.82 22.05 -8.09
N GLY A 366 11.03 21.50 -8.20
CA GLY A 366 11.20 20.05 -8.34
C GLY A 366 10.88 19.48 -9.74
N THR A 367 11.03 20.26 -10.80
CA THR A 367 10.79 19.82 -12.19
C THR A 367 11.98 20.02 -13.13
N ALA A 368 13.04 20.68 -12.67
CA ALA A 368 14.25 20.94 -13.43
C ALA A 368 15.46 21.12 -12.48
N VAL A 369 16.66 21.04 -13.02
CA VAL A 369 17.91 21.18 -12.22
C VAL A 369 17.97 22.53 -11.52
N GLU A 370 17.62 23.61 -12.21
CA GLU A 370 17.73 25.00 -11.72
C GLU A 370 16.67 25.37 -10.68
N ASN A 371 15.61 24.58 -10.53
CA ASN A 371 14.56 24.81 -9.54
C ASN A 371 14.45 23.68 -8.50
N THR A 372 15.49 22.88 -8.40
CA THR A 372 15.60 21.76 -7.44
C THR A 372 16.67 22.05 -6.41
N MET A 373 16.40 21.71 -5.15
CA MET A 373 17.37 21.87 -4.06
C MET A 373 17.38 20.59 -3.21
N SER A 374 18.58 20.06 -2.97
CA SER A 374 18.79 18.84 -2.18
C SER A 374 19.22 19.18 -0.75
N TYR A 375 18.85 18.30 0.19
CA TYR A 375 19.36 18.23 1.56
C TYR A 375 19.77 16.80 1.95
N GLY A 376 19.74 15.89 0.97
CA GLY A 376 20.25 14.53 1.07
C GLY A 376 21.72 14.42 0.66
N PRO A 377 22.27 13.17 0.65
CA PRO A 377 23.66 12.90 0.29
C PRO A 377 24.00 13.20 -1.17
N TYR A 378 23.01 13.25 -2.05
CA TYR A 378 23.20 13.55 -3.48
C TYR A 378 22.44 14.80 -3.87
N LYS A 379 22.87 15.43 -4.97
CA LYS A 379 22.20 16.54 -5.63
C LYS A 379 22.04 16.25 -7.10
N LEU A 380 21.01 16.81 -7.71
CA LEU A 380 20.76 16.73 -9.14
C LEU A 380 21.83 17.55 -9.88
N ASP A 381 22.57 16.88 -10.78
CA ASP A 381 23.63 17.48 -11.58
C ASP A 381 23.16 17.85 -12.96
N SER A 382 22.50 16.90 -13.65
CA SER A 382 21.99 17.15 -14.99
C SER A 382 20.78 16.28 -15.32
N LEU A 383 19.92 16.81 -16.19
CA LEU A 383 18.76 16.14 -16.74
C LEU A 383 18.77 16.31 -18.26
N GLN A 384 18.65 15.19 -18.98
CA GLN A 384 18.33 15.12 -20.38
C GLN A 384 16.97 14.44 -20.50
N ASP A 385 15.94 15.22 -20.71
CA ASP A 385 14.56 14.74 -20.73
C ASP A 385 14.39 13.53 -21.66
N GLY A 386 13.72 12.50 -21.14
CA GLY A 386 13.49 11.22 -21.81
C GLY A 386 14.75 10.40 -22.13
N LYS A 387 15.93 10.75 -21.61
CA LYS A 387 17.20 10.05 -21.89
C LYS A 387 17.99 9.69 -20.63
N GLN A 388 18.29 10.64 -19.79
CA GLN A 388 19.23 10.43 -18.69
C GLN A 388 19.03 11.47 -17.58
N ILE A 389 19.20 11.03 -16.35
CA ILE A 389 19.33 11.90 -15.18
C ILE A 389 20.60 11.53 -14.40
N VAL A 390 21.31 12.52 -13.90
CA VAL A 390 22.58 12.35 -13.20
C VAL A 390 22.56 13.05 -11.85
N PHE A 391 23.04 12.35 -10.83
CA PHE A 391 23.25 12.90 -9.50
C PHE A 391 24.71 12.78 -9.11
N THR A 392 25.20 13.77 -8.34
CA THR A 392 26.53 13.79 -7.74
C THR A 392 26.44 14.02 -6.25
N GLN A 393 27.51 13.78 -5.51
CA GLN A 393 27.54 14.02 -4.06
C GLN A 393 27.21 15.48 -3.75
N ASN A 394 26.33 15.69 -2.75
CA ASN A 394 26.02 17.00 -2.19
C ASN A 394 27.07 17.36 -1.13
N GLU A 395 28.03 18.22 -1.45
CA GLU A 395 29.18 18.54 -0.58
C GLU A 395 28.78 19.19 0.75
N ASN A 396 27.57 19.71 0.85
CA ASN A 396 27.02 20.35 2.05
C ASN A 396 26.16 19.43 2.92
N TRP A 397 25.97 18.17 2.50
CA TRP A 397 25.26 17.21 3.34
C TRP A 397 26.05 16.94 4.63
N TYR A 398 25.39 16.95 5.77
CA TYR A 398 25.99 16.91 7.11
C TYR A 398 26.77 15.63 7.43
N GLY A 399 26.52 14.53 6.69
CA GLY A 399 27.14 13.23 6.95
C GLY A 399 28.51 13.01 6.28
N TRP A 400 29.03 14.00 5.51
CA TRP A 400 30.31 13.88 4.84
C TRP A 400 31.49 14.31 5.71
N GLU A 401 32.57 13.53 5.64
CA GLU A 401 33.92 13.90 6.02
C GLU A 401 34.80 14.02 4.78
N LYS A 402 35.97 14.59 4.91
CA LYS A 402 36.98 14.67 3.84
C LYS A 402 38.22 13.89 4.21
N ASP A 403 38.64 13.02 3.29
CA ASP A 403 39.95 12.37 3.45
C ASP A 403 41.14 13.34 3.19
N LYS A 404 42.34 12.80 3.33
CA LYS A 404 43.57 13.56 3.11
C LYS A 404 43.73 14.14 1.70
N ASP A 405 43.02 13.57 0.73
CA ASP A 405 43.07 13.97 -0.68
C ASP A 405 41.83 14.83 -1.04
N GLY A 406 40.99 15.19 -0.03
CA GLY A 406 39.81 16.03 -0.16
C GLY A 406 38.56 15.33 -0.70
N ARG A 407 38.57 14.01 -0.79
CA ARG A 407 37.39 13.21 -1.23
C ARG A 407 36.38 13.10 -0.09
N LEU A 408 35.10 13.15 -0.46
CA LEU A 408 34.00 12.97 0.48
C LEU A 408 33.84 11.48 0.79
N TYR A 409 33.69 11.16 2.06
CA TYR A 409 33.31 9.84 2.55
C TYR A 409 32.41 9.98 3.77
N SER A 410 31.65 8.94 4.07
CA SER A 410 30.78 8.91 5.24
C SER A 410 30.92 7.57 5.95
N ILE A 411 30.93 7.63 7.28
CA ILE A 411 30.90 6.44 8.14
C ILE A 411 29.56 6.46 8.90
N THR A 412 28.98 5.30 9.10
CA THR A 412 27.74 5.21 9.87
C THR A 412 27.95 5.76 11.28
N PRO A 413 27.05 6.61 11.80
CA PRO A 413 27.08 7.02 13.20
C PRO A 413 26.60 5.91 14.14
N TYR A 414 26.09 4.81 13.60
CA TYR A 414 25.55 3.65 14.28
C TYR A 414 26.35 2.38 13.94
N LEU A 415 26.16 1.32 14.70
CA LEU A 415 26.82 0.03 14.46
C LEU A 415 25.95 -0.83 13.54
N VAL A 416 26.59 -1.51 12.60
CA VAL A 416 26.00 -2.57 11.77
C VAL A 416 26.86 -3.82 11.95
N ASP A 417 26.28 -4.90 12.41
CA ASP A 417 26.98 -6.15 12.78
C ASP A 417 28.14 -5.91 13.79
N GLY A 418 27.99 -4.90 14.65
CA GLY A 418 28.96 -4.53 15.69
C GLY A 418 30.08 -3.60 15.22
N GLU A 419 30.07 -3.12 14.00
CA GLU A 419 31.09 -2.24 13.44
C GLU A 419 30.48 -0.97 12.79
N HIS A 420 31.25 0.13 12.80
CA HIS A 420 30.95 1.27 11.96
C HIS A 420 31.38 0.99 10.54
N VAL A 421 30.47 1.10 9.60
CA VAL A 421 30.70 0.79 8.19
C VAL A 421 30.68 2.05 7.34
N GLN A 422 31.35 2.02 6.19
CA GLN A 422 31.30 3.10 5.24
C GLN A 422 29.90 3.14 4.62
N ARG A 423 29.29 4.35 4.56
CA ARG A 423 27.99 4.59 3.93
C ARG A 423 28.14 5.51 2.72
N PHE A 424 27.20 5.42 1.78
CA PHE A 424 27.14 6.23 0.55
C PHE A 424 28.46 6.27 -0.21
N GLN A 425 29.05 5.08 -0.46
CA GLN A 425 30.30 4.98 -1.25
C GLN A 425 30.12 5.49 -2.69
N THR A 426 28.92 5.43 -3.24
CA THR A 426 28.59 5.92 -4.56
C THR A 426 28.94 7.40 -4.69
N THR A 427 29.77 7.74 -5.70
CA THR A 427 30.15 9.14 -5.96
C THR A 427 29.29 9.81 -7.02
N LYS A 428 28.66 8.99 -7.88
CA LYS A 428 27.80 9.44 -8.97
C LYS A 428 26.70 8.42 -9.24
N ILE A 429 25.47 8.89 -9.47
CA ILE A 429 24.34 8.06 -9.90
C ILE A 429 23.97 8.50 -11.31
N VAL A 430 23.80 7.53 -12.21
CA VAL A 430 23.35 7.76 -13.58
C VAL A 430 22.18 6.84 -13.85
N ILE A 431 21.04 7.40 -14.24
CA ILE A 431 19.86 6.64 -14.64
C ILE A 431 19.61 6.91 -16.12
N ASP A 432 19.80 5.90 -16.94
CA ASP A 432 19.58 5.95 -18.39
C ASP A 432 18.18 5.45 -18.74
N VAL A 433 17.53 6.05 -19.72
CA VAL A 433 16.26 5.53 -20.25
C VAL A 433 16.56 4.45 -21.28
N MET A 434 16.14 3.23 -20.98
CA MET A 434 16.37 2.07 -21.83
C MET A 434 15.15 1.15 -21.86
N THR A 435 15.02 0.35 -22.93
CA THR A 435 14.16 -0.83 -22.91
C THR A 435 14.84 -1.96 -22.16
N ASP A 436 14.08 -2.94 -21.64
CA ASP A 436 14.62 -4.07 -20.88
C ASP A 436 15.66 -4.88 -21.71
N ASP A 437 15.43 -5.09 -23.01
CA ASP A 437 16.38 -5.77 -23.89
C ASP A 437 17.70 -4.99 -24.03
N ALA A 438 17.64 -3.67 -24.14
CA ALA A 438 18.83 -2.82 -24.20
C ALA A 438 19.58 -2.84 -22.87
N ALA A 439 18.84 -2.78 -21.75
CA ALA A 439 19.41 -2.84 -20.41
C ALA A 439 20.13 -4.18 -20.17
N LYS A 440 19.55 -5.31 -20.58
CA LYS A 440 20.23 -6.61 -20.53
C LYS A 440 21.58 -6.58 -21.25
N GLN A 441 21.62 -6.07 -22.48
CA GLN A 441 22.85 -6.01 -23.25
C GLN A 441 23.88 -5.09 -22.61
N ALA A 442 23.46 -3.93 -22.06
CA ALA A 442 24.31 -3.00 -21.36
C ALA A 442 24.87 -3.64 -20.06
N PHE A 443 24.03 -4.34 -19.29
CA PHE A 443 24.43 -5.06 -18.09
C PHE A 443 25.49 -6.14 -18.38
N LEU A 444 25.27 -6.98 -19.37
CA LEU A 444 26.22 -8.03 -19.76
C LEU A 444 27.55 -7.47 -20.33
N LYS A 445 27.57 -6.22 -20.77
CA LYS A 445 28.80 -5.49 -21.13
C LYS A 445 29.46 -4.77 -19.98
N GLY A 446 28.85 -4.79 -18.77
CA GLY A 446 29.36 -4.09 -17.61
C GLY A 446 29.09 -2.58 -17.61
N GLU A 447 28.16 -2.11 -18.41
CA GLU A 447 27.75 -0.70 -18.51
C GLU A 447 26.71 -0.32 -17.46
N LEU A 448 25.92 -1.28 -16.95
CA LEU A 448 24.99 -1.12 -15.84
C LEU A 448 25.45 -1.90 -14.62
N ILE A 449 25.07 -1.39 -13.43
CA ILE A 449 25.36 -2.04 -12.16
C ILE A 449 24.31 -3.07 -11.78
N GLU A 450 23.09 -2.93 -12.30
CA GLU A 450 21.99 -3.85 -12.04
C GLU A 450 21.10 -4.05 -13.26
N TRP A 451 20.42 -5.18 -13.28
CA TRP A 451 19.40 -5.52 -14.26
C TRP A 451 18.42 -6.53 -13.67
N ALA A 452 17.13 -6.37 -13.96
CA ALA A 452 16.07 -7.28 -13.50
C ALA A 452 15.78 -8.32 -14.61
N PRO A 453 16.14 -9.61 -14.42
CA PRO A 453 15.83 -10.66 -15.38
C PRO A 453 14.31 -10.84 -15.53
N SER A 454 13.86 -11.04 -16.76
CA SER A 454 12.48 -11.44 -17.04
C SER A 454 12.18 -12.85 -16.53
N ALA A 455 10.90 -13.20 -16.49
CA ALA A 455 10.44 -14.52 -16.10
C ALA A 455 11.12 -15.66 -16.90
N GLU A 456 11.32 -15.47 -18.19
CA GLU A 456 11.94 -16.46 -19.09
C GLU A 456 13.45 -16.59 -18.86
N GLU A 457 14.08 -15.52 -18.42
CA GLU A 457 15.54 -15.43 -18.24
C GLU A 457 16.00 -15.87 -16.85
N LEU A 458 15.15 -15.68 -15.83
CA LEU A 458 15.51 -15.95 -14.44
C LEU A 458 16.07 -17.37 -14.19
N PRO A 459 15.54 -18.46 -14.80
CA PRO A 459 16.12 -19.79 -14.63
C PRO A 459 17.60 -19.89 -15.04
N THR A 460 18.04 -19.08 -16.01
CA THR A 460 19.44 -19.01 -16.46
C THR A 460 20.38 -18.49 -15.37
N TYR A 461 19.87 -17.57 -14.54
CA TYR A 461 20.65 -16.90 -13.48
C TYR A 461 20.34 -17.40 -12.07
N ALA A 462 19.50 -18.44 -11.92
CA ALA A 462 19.04 -18.93 -10.63
C ALA A 462 20.15 -19.42 -9.70
N ALA A 463 21.31 -19.80 -10.22
CA ALA A 463 22.48 -20.23 -9.46
C ALA A 463 23.49 -19.09 -9.23
N SER A 464 23.25 -17.91 -9.75
CA SER A 464 24.16 -16.77 -9.61
C SER A 464 24.21 -16.25 -8.16
N GLU A 465 25.39 -16.11 -7.61
CA GLU A 465 25.60 -15.43 -6.31
C GLU A 465 25.30 -13.93 -6.36
N GLN A 466 25.11 -13.38 -7.57
CA GLN A 466 24.76 -11.97 -7.79
C GLN A 466 23.25 -11.75 -7.98
N LEU A 467 22.43 -12.81 -7.88
CA LEU A 467 20.98 -12.73 -7.95
C LEU A 467 20.39 -12.47 -6.56
N TYR A 468 19.77 -11.32 -6.41
CA TYR A 468 19.02 -10.91 -5.22
C TYR A 468 17.53 -11.06 -5.49
N LYS A 469 16.82 -11.68 -4.56
CA LYS A 469 15.39 -11.97 -4.68
C LYS A 469 14.67 -11.69 -3.37
N ALA A 470 13.52 -11.02 -3.43
CA ALA A 470 12.68 -10.73 -2.26
C ALA A 470 11.20 -10.84 -2.58
N ASP A 471 10.42 -11.39 -1.66
CA ASP A 471 8.97 -11.35 -1.73
C ASP A 471 8.48 -9.93 -1.41
N GLU A 472 7.50 -9.46 -2.21
CA GLU A 472 6.81 -8.20 -2.01
C GLU A 472 5.57 -8.39 -1.13
N SER A 473 4.95 -7.30 -0.70
CA SER A 473 3.70 -7.34 0.07
C SER A 473 2.47 -7.74 -0.75
N TYR A 474 2.62 -7.80 -2.05
CA TYR A 474 1.50 -8.02 -2.97
C TYR A 474 1.13 -9.50 -3.07
N THR A 475 -0.17 -9.79 -2.88
CA THR A 475 -0.74 -11.11 -3.15
C THR A 475 -1.57 -11.04 -4.43
N MET A 476 -1.05 -11.66 -5.50
CA MET A 476 -1.76 -11.80 -6.77
C MET A 476 -2.97 -12.71 -6.59
N SER A 477 -4.11 -12.27 -7.10
CA SER A 477 -5.38 -12.99 -6.92
C SER A 477 -6.28 -12.86 -8.14
N PHE A 478 -7.18 -13.82 -8.33
CA PHE A 478 -8.43 -13.57 -9.03
C PHE A 478 -9.47 -13.05 -8.05
N PHE A 479 -10.26 -12.08 -8.45
CA PHE A 479 -11.41 -11.57 -7.71
C PHE A 479 -12.64 -11.56 -8.62
N PHE A 480 -13.81 -11.88 -8.04
CA PHE A 480 -14.97 -12.31 -8.80
C PHE A 480 -16.16 -11.38 -8.59
N ASN A 481 -16.84 -11.04 -9.67
CA ASN A 481 -18.24 -10.68 -9.59
C ASN A 481 -19.06 -11.94 -9.32
N THR A 482 -19.90 -11.93 -8.30
CA THR A 482 -20.71 -13.10 -7.88
C THR A 482 -22.20 -12.80 -7.80
N GLY A 483 -22.60 -11.51 -7.90
CA GLY A 483 -24.00 -11.11 -7.94
C GLY A 483 -24.70 -11.67 -9.17
N LEU A 484 -25.80 -12.42 -8.95
CA LEU A 484 -26.49 -13.13 -10.02
C LEU A 484 -26.98 -12.20 -11.13
N GLU A 485 -27.61 -11.08 -10.78
CA GLU A 485 -28.13 -10.12 -11.75
C GLU A 485 -27.02 -9.45 -12.56
N ALA A 486 -25.92 -9.07 -11.91
CA ALA A 486 -24.76 -8.50 -12.57
C ALA A 486 -24.14 -9.49 -13.57
N LEU A 487 -23.98 -10.75 -13.20
CA LEU A 487 -23.47 -11.80 -14.08
C LEU A 487 -24.40 -12.06 -15.26
N GLN A 488 -25.71 -12.07 -15.05
CA GLN A 488 -26.70 -12.20 -16.13
C GLN A 488 -26.63 -11.02 -17.11
N GLU A 489 -26.37 -9.81 -16.61
CA GLU A 489 -26.19 -8.63 -17.48
C GLU A 489 -24.88 -8.73 -18.26
N MET A 490 -23.80 -9.19 -17.63
CA MET A 490 -22.52 -9.44 -18.32
C MET A 490 -22.64 -10.50 -19.41
N ASP A 491 -23.45 -11.53 -19.20
CA ASP A 491 -23.74 -12.55 -20.23
C ASP A 491 -24.50 -11.94 -21.42
N LYS A 492 -25.36 -10.96 -21.18
CA LYS A 492 -26.14 -10.30 -22.26
C LYS A 492 -25.32 -9.26 -23.03
N SER A 493 -24.49 -8.48 -22.35
CA SER A 493 -23.91 -7.24 -22.92
C SER A 493 -22.38 -7.19 -22.98
N LYS A 494 -21.66 -8.00 -22.21
CA LYS A 494 -20.19 -7.93 -22.07
C LYS A 494 -19.42 -9.10 -22.68
N GLY A 495 -20.10 -9.99 -23.43
CA GLY A 495 -19.48 -11.09 -24.17
C GLY A 495 -19.03 -12.28 -23.32
N ASN A 496 -19.52 -12.39 -22.09
CA ASN A 496 -19.47 -13.61 -21.31
C ASN A 496 -20.55 -14.60 -21.81
N VAL A 497 -20.43 -15.87 -21.46
CA VAL A 497 -21.44 -16.93 -21.72
C VAL A 497 -21.53 -17.78 -20.48
N ASN A 498 -22.73 -17.87 -19.91
CA ASN A 498 -22.99 -18.62 -18.69
C ASN A 498 -22.08 -18.25 -17.53
N SER A 499 -21.61 -16.98 -17.43
CA SER A 499 -20.79 -16.51 -16.31
C SER A 499 -21.53 -16.56 -14.97
N VAL A 500 -22.84 -16.71 -14.99
CA VAL A 500 -23.71 -16.99 -13.83
C VAL A 500 -23.22 -18.16 -12.96
N VAL A 501 -22.40 -19.07 -13.50
CA VAL A 501 -21.76 -20.13 -12.71
C VAL A 501 -20.90 -19.59 -11.59
N LEU A 502 -20.40 -18.35 -11.71
CA LEU A 502 -19.60 -17.67 -10.68
C LEU A 502 -20.45 -17.27 -9.46
N SER A 503 -21.77 -17.23 -9.55
CA SER A 503 -22.63 -17.00 -8.37
C SER A 503 -22.56 -18.18 -7.38
N ASN A 504 -22.22 -19.38 -7.86
CA ASN A 504 -22.15 -20.58 -7.04
C ASN A 504 -20.80 -20.70 -6.31
N VAL A 505 -20.82 -20.76 -4.97
CA VAL A 505 -19.61 -20.85 -4.15
C VAL A 505 -18.85 -22.16 -4.37
N ASN A 506 -19.54 -23.29 -4.62
CA ASN A 506 -18.90 -24.58 -4.88
C ASN A 506 -18.12 -24.56 -6.20
N PHE A 507 -18.60 -23.81 -7.22
CA PHE A 507 -17.87 -23.60 -8.46
C PHE A 507 -16.56 -22.84 -8.20
N ARG A 508 -16.61 -21.71 -7.47
CA ARG A 508 -15.41 -20.92 -7.16
C ARG A 508 -14.43 -21.68 -6.26
N LYS A 509 -14.94 -22.42 -5.26
CA LYS A 509 -14.13 -23.30 -4.41
C LYS A 509 -13.46 -24.40 -5.21
N ALA A 510 -14.18 -25.06 -6.11
CA ALA A 510 -13.65 -26.09 -7.00
C ALA A 510 -12.56 -25.51 -7.91
N PHE A 511 -12.78 -24.32 -8.46
CA PHE A 511 -11.76 -23.63 -9.26
C PHE A 511 -10.48 -23.41 -8.43
N SER A 512 -10.59 -22.86 -7.22
CA SER A 512 -9.43 -22.63 -6.34
C SER A 512 -8.66 -23.92 -6.03
N LEU A 513 -9.39 -25.01 -5.69
CA LEU A 513 -8.76 -26.31 -5.37
C LEU A 513 -8.19 -27.03 -6.61
N GLY A 514 -8.65 -26.70 -7.79
CA GLY A 514 -8.13 -27.21 -9.06
C GLY A 514 -6.81 -26.59 -9.50
N ILE A 515 -6.42 -25.45 -8.96
CA ILE A 515 -5.20 -24.71 -9.33
C ILE A 515 -3.98 -25.33 -8.64
N ASP A 516 -3.07 -25.89 -9.44
CA ASP A 516 -1.70 -26.19 -8.98
C ASP A 516 -0.87 -24.91 -9.01
N ARG A 517 -0.79 -24.23 -7.85
CA ARG A 517 -0.10 -22.95 -7.73
C ARG A 517 1.39 -23.06 -7.95
N ALA A 518 1.99 -24.19 -7.61
CA ALA A 518 3.42 -24.44 -7.82
C ALA A 518 3.73 -24.54 -9.33
N GLU A 519 2.90 -25.26 -10.10
CA GLU A 519 3.02 -25.30 -11.56
C GLU A 519 2.74 -23.91 -12.17
N TRP A 520 1.74 -23.19 -11.66
CA TRP A 520 1.34 -21.89 -12.19
C TRP A 520 2.43 -20.82 -12.03
N VAL A 521 3.12 -20.76 -10.88
CA VAL A 521 4.21 -19.80 -10.67
C VAL A 521 5.44 -20.10 -11.50
N THR A 522 5.60 -21.33 -11.99
CA THR A 522 6.69 -21.63 -12.95
C THR A 522 6.53 -20.90 -14.28
N ALA A 523 5.30 -20.48 -14.62
CA ALA A 523 5.03 -19.64 -15.79
C ALA A 523 5.36 -18.15 -15.54
N THR A 524 5.54 -17.79 -14.25
CA THR A 524 5.91 -16.44 -13.82
C THR A 524 7.09 -16.58 -12.87
N ALA A 525 8.29 -16.53 -13.42
CA ALA A 525 9.49 -16.67 -12.60
C ALA A 525 9.55 -15.54 -11.55
N GLY A 526 10.02 -15.89 -10.37
CA GLY A 526 10.12 -14.96 -9.26
C GLY A 526 8.93 -14.98 -8.30
N PHE A 527 7.74 -15.44 -8.69
CA PHE A 527 6.59 -15.51 -7.80
C PHE A 527 6.68 -16.70 -6.85
N THR A 528 6.10 -16.52 -5.64
CA THR A 528 6.00 -17.56 -4.61
C THR A 528 4.55 -17.98 -4.44
N PRO A 529 4.20 -19.29 -4.51
CA PRO A 529 2.81 -19.73 -4.35
C PRO A 529 2.23 -19.28 -3.01
N THR A 530 1.00 -18.74 -3.02
CA THR A 530 0.29 -18.39 -1.80
C THR A 530 -1.21 -18.72 -1.89
N PHE A 531 -1.86 -18.90 -0.75
CA PHE A 531 -3.28 -19.23 -0.63
C PHE A 531 -3.99 -18.46 0.49
N GLY A 532 -3.28 -17.56 1.16
CA GLY A 532 -3.82 -16.59 2.12
C GLY A 532 -3.90 -15.18 1.54
N LEU A 533 -4.68 -14.30 2.15
CA LEU A 533 -4.76 -12.89 1.76
C LEU A 533 -3.46 -12.15 2.05
N MET A 534 -2.90 -12.41 3.23
CA MET A 534 -1.62 -11.85 3.67
C MET A 534 -0.52 -12.90 3.52
N ASN A 535 0.61 -12.49 2.94
CA ASN A 535 1.77 -13.34 2.77
C ASN A 535 2.74 -13.26 3.97
N THR A 536 3.96 -13.73 3.81
CA THR A 536 4.98 -13.80 4.87
C THR A 536 5.61 -12.46 5.23
N THR A 537 5.34 -11.40 4.47
CA THR A 537 5.92 -10.07 4.69
C THR A 537 5.06 -9.16 5.56
N TYR A 538 4.01 -9.68 6.18
CA TYR A 538 3.15 -8.95 7.10
C TYR A 538 3.53 -9.25 8.55
N TYR A 539 3.86 -8.20 9.33
CA TYR A 539 4.35 -8.30 10.69
C TYR A 539 3.42 -7.55 11.64
N TYR A 540 3.04 -8.19 12.75
CA TYR A 540 2.08 -7.60 13.70
C TYR A 540 2.75 -6.90 14.89
N ASP A 541 4.04 -7.09 15.10
CA ASP A 541 4.83 -6.45 16.16
C ASP A 541 6.30 -6.30 15.76
N PHE A 542 6.53 -5.81 14.56
CA PHE A 542 7.87 -5.70 13.97
C PHE A 542 8.84 -4.88 14.82
N TYR A 543 8.29 -3.96 15.62
CA TYR A 543 9.07 -3.12 16.53
C TYR A 543 9.73 -3.90 17.66
N ASN A 544 8.96 -4.77 18.36
CA ASN A 544 9.48 -5.55 19.49
C ASN A 544 10.02 -6.91 19.06
N ASP A 545 9.47 -7.46 17.98
CA ASP A 545 9.84 -8.78 17.44
C ASP A 545 9.86 -8.76 15.90
N PRO A 546 11.04 -8.56 15.30
CA PRO A 546 11.19 -8.62 13.84
C PRO A 546 10.82 -9.98 13.22
N GLN A 547 10.59 -11.01 14.02
CA GLN A 547 10.13 -12.32 13.58
C GLN A 547 8.61 -12.51 13.71
N SER A 548 7.88 -11.46 14.11
CA SER A 548 6.43 -11.47 14.37
C SER A 548 5.57 -11.52 13.09
N ALA A 549 5.96 -12.35 12.12
CA ALA A 549 5.17 -12.49 10.90
C ALA A 549 3.77 -13.03 11.20
N TYR A 550 2.74 -12.31 10.72
CA TYR A 550 1.34 -12.73 10.87
C TYR A 550 1.12 -14.19 10.43
N ARG A 551 1.66 -14.57 9.28
CA ARG A 551 1.52 -15.92 8.73
C ARG A 551 2.20 -17.01 9.57
N SER A 552 3.09 -16.65 10.46
CA SER A 552 3.74 -17.55 11.43
C SER A 552 3.01 -17.60 12.78
N SER A 553 1.99 -16.77 12.99
CA SER A 553 1.19 -16.79 14.21
C SER A 553 0.30 -18.04 14.28
N GLU A 554 0.06 -18.52 15.49
CA GLU A 554 -0.79 -19.71 15.73
C GLU A 554 -2.22 -19.50 15.20
N PRO A 555 -2.92 -18.38 15.46
CA PRO A 555 -4.26 -18.14 14.94
C PRO A 555 -4.32 -18.17 13.40
N ALA A 556 -3.35 -17.54 12.72
CA ALA A 556 -3.33 -17.48 11.26
C ALA A 556 -3.06 -18.86 10.62
N MET A 557 -2.16 -19.65 11.19
CA MET A 557 -1.91 -21.02 10.73
C MET A 557 -3.12 -21.92 10.97
N GLN A 558 -3.76 -21.81 12.16
CA GLN A 558 -4.94 -22.58 12.50
C GLN A 558 -6.11 -22.28 11.56
N ALA A 559 -6.36 -21.00 11.26
CA ALA A 559 -7.43 -20.57 10.35
C ALA A 559 -7.30 -21.23 8.96
N ILE A 560 -6.09 -21.30 8.43
CA ILE A 560 -5.81 -21.96 7.13
C ILE A 560 -5.96 -23.48 7.25
N CYS A 561 -5.44 -24.09 8.32
CA CYS A 561 -5.62 -25.53 8.55
C CYS A 561 -7.10 -25.92 8.63
N ASP A 562 -7.90 -25.15 9.34
CA ASP A 562 -9.35 -25.35 9.44
C ASP A 562 -10.06 -25.23 8.09
N MET A 563 -9.71 -24.19 7.30
CA MET A 563 -10.26 -23.96 5.97
C MET A 563 -10.02 -25.13 5.03
N TYR A 564 -8.82 -25.74 5.08
CA TYR A 564 -8.45 -26.89 4.25
C TYR A 564 -8.74 -28.24 4.91
N GLY A 565 -9.28 -28.27 6.14
CA GLY A 565 -9.62 -29.49 6.87
C GLY A 565 -8.40 -30.32 7.27
N VAL A 566 -7.23 -29.70 7.42
CA VAL A 566 -5.98 -30.38 7.82
C VAL A 566 -5.85 -30.35 9.33
N GLN A 567 -5.76 -31.56 9.92
CA GLN A 567 -5.65 -31.76 11.36
C GLN A 567 -4.23 -32.13 11.76
N TYR A 568 -3.88 -31.83 13.02
CA TYR A 568 -2.58 -32.16 13.63
C TYR A 568 -2.78 -32.78 15.03
N GLY A 569 -1.72 -33.35 15.57
CA GLY A 569 -1.71 -34.00 16.88
C GLY A 569 -1.83 -35.54 16.78
N GLU A 570 -2.14 -36.16 17.93
CA GLU A 570 -2.19 -37.64 18.05
C GLU A 570 -3.23 -38.23 17.09
N GLY A 571 -2.82 -39.24 16.32
CA GLY A 571 -3.67 -39.93 15.36
C GLY A 571 -3.79 -39.26 13.99
N THR A 572 -3.07 -38.14 13.76
CA THR A 572 -3.01 -37.45 12.48
C THR A 572 -1.63 -37.60 11.81
N PRO A 573 -1.50 -37.28 10.48
CA PRO A 573 -0.21 -37.32 9.80
C PRO A 573 0.81 -36.28 10.30
N TYR A 574 0.36 -35.22 11.00
CA TYR A 574 1.17 -34.08 11.38
C TYR A 574 1.24 -33.93 12.89
N ALA A 575 2.47 -33.86 13.44
CA ALA A 575 2.68 -33.76 14.88
C ALA A 575 2.32 -32.37 15.42
N THR A 576 2.56 -31.32 14.64
CA THR A 576 2.35 -29.91 15.05
C THR A 576 1.48 -29.16 14.06
N LEU A 577 0.88 -28.05 14.54
CA LEU A 577 0.15 -27.10 13.70
C LEU A 577 1.03 -26.58 12.55
N LYS A 578 2.30 -26.26 12.82
CA LYS A 578 3.23 -25.78 11.82
C LYS A 578 3.48 -26.82 10.71
N ASP A 579 3.56 -28.11 11.04
CA ASP A 579 3.74 -29.18 10.06
C ASP A 579 2.46 -29.36 9.22
N ALA A 580 1.30 -29.30 9.85
CA ALA A 580 0.01 -29.34 9.18
C ALA A 580 -0.12 -28.16 8.20
N TYR A 581 0.15 -26.94 8.67
CA TYR A 581 0.12 -25.74 7.83
C TYR A 581 1.07 -25.85 6.63
N LYS A 582 2.31 -26.28 6.82
CA LYS A 582 3.31 -26.46 5.76
C LYS A 582 2.90 -27.50 4.70
N SER A 583 2.02 -28.44 5.05
CA SER A 583 1.54 -29.47 4.09
C SER A 583 0.50 -28.92 3.12
N ILE A 584 -0.08 -27.74 3.40
CA ILE A 584 -1.15 -27.14 2.60
C ILE A 584 -0.52 -26.43 1.40
N ASN A 585 -0.96 -26.84 0.21
CA ASN A 585 -0.58 -26.22 -1.06
C ASN A 585 -1.79 -25.67 -1.84
N GLY A 586 -2.99 -25.75 -1.25
CA GLY A 586 -4.23 -25.26 -1.86
C GLY A 586 -4.74 -26.09 -3.04
N TYR A 587 -4.10 -27.23 -3.37
CA TYR A 587 -4.45 -28.08 -4.49
C TYR A 587 -5.11 -29.40 -4.04
N ASN A 588 -6.31 -29.66 -4.55
CA ASN A 588 -7.01 -30.92 -4.35
C ASN A 588 -7.96 -31.20 -5.51
N LEU A 589 -7.44 -31.82 -6.59
CA LEU A 589 -8.20 -32.06 -7.80
C LEU A 589 -9.40 -33.02 -7.57
N THR A 590 -9.27 -34.00 -6.64
CA THR A 590 -10.36 -34.93 -6.34
C THR A 590 -11.56 -34.18 -5.76
N MET A 591 -11.33 -33.36 -4.73
CA MET A 591 -12.39 -32.52 -4.13
C MET A 591 -12.90 -31.47 -5.11
N ALA A 592 -12.04 -30.91 -5.96
CA ALA A 592 -12.43 -29.97 -6.99
C ALA A 592 -13.45 -30.59 -7.98
N LYS A 593 -13.23 -31.84 -8.42
CA LYS A 593 -14.17 -32.54 -9.28
C LYS A 593 -15.52 -32.81 -8.61
N GLU A 594 -15.50 -33.20 -7.34
CA GLU A 594 -16.74 -33.44 -6.56
C GLU A 594 -17.55 -32.14 -6.43
N LEU A 595 -16.87 -31.03 -6.08
CA LEU A 595 -17.51 -29.72 -5.94
C LEU A 595 -18.01 -29.15 -7.28
N MET A 596 -17.28 -29.36 -8.39
CA MET A 596 -17.76 -28.98 -9.73
C MET A 596 -19.05 -29.75 -10.10
N ALA A 597 -19.11 -31.06 -9.81
CA ALA A 597 -20.31 -31.83 -10.07
C ALA A 597 -21.49 -31.36 -9.20
N GLN A 598 -21.24 -31.03 -7.94
CA GLN A 598 -22.25 -30.46 -7.06
C GLN A 598 -22.71 -29.08 -7.56
N ALA A 599 -21.81 -28.21 -7.95
CA ALA A 599 -22.10 -26.87 -8.47
C ALA A 599 -22.97 -26.96 -9.75
N CYS A 600 -22.62 -27.84 -10.67
CA CYS A 600 -23.41 -28.06 -11.90
C CYS A 600 -24.83 -28.46 -11.55
N LYS A 601 -24.98 -29.43 -10.65
CA LYS A 601 -26.32 -29.91 -10.22
C LYS A 601 -27.13 -28.77 -9.59
N GLU A 602 -26.55 -28.02 -8.66
CA GLU A 602 -27.21 -26.88 -7.99
C GLU A 602 -27.67 -25.81 -8.99
N LEU A 603 -26.84 -25.46 -9.97
CA LEU A 603 -27.14 -24.46 -10.98
C LEU A 603 -28.20 -24.92 -11.97
N VAL A 604 -28.19 -26.19 -12.33
CA VAL A 604 -29.25 -26.81 -13.19
C VAL A 604 -30.57 -26.86 -12.44
N GLU A 605 -30.57 -27.27 -11.17
CA GLU A 605 -31.81 -27.33 -10.35
C GLU A 605 -32.38 -25.91 -10.10
N ALA A 606 -31.55 -24.91 -10.03
CA ALA A 606 -31.94 -23.48 -9.93
C ALA A 606 -32.40 -22.90 -11.29
N GLY A 607 -32.25 -23.60 -12.39
CA GLY A 607 -32.58 -23.12 -13.74
C GLY A 607 -31.62 -22.06 -14.29
N LEU A 608 -30.44 -21.95 -13.67
CA LEU A 608 -29.40 -20.94 -14.02
C LEU A 608 -28.42 -21.47 -15.08
N TYR A 609 -28.35 -22.78 -15.27
CA TYR A 609 -27.46 -23.41 -16.24
C TYR A 609 -28.12 -24.61 -16.88
N THR A 610 -27.78 -24.91 -18.14
CA THR A 610 -28.18 -26.12 -18.82
C THR A 610 -26.95 -27.02 -19.03
N GLU A 611 -27.05 -28.28 -18.59
CA GLU A 611 -25.94 -29.24 -18.63
C GLU A 611 -25.33 -29.36 -20.03
N GLY A 612 -24.00 -29.36 -20.10
CA GLY A 612 -23.23 -29.50 -21.34
C GLY A 612 -23.06 -28.20 -22.14
N GLN A 613 -23.67 -27.09 -21.75
CA GLN A 613 -23.46 -25.80 -22.43
C GLN A 613 -22.07 -25.25 -22.21
N GLU A 614 -21.57 -24.53 -23.20
CA GLU A 614 -20.29 -23.80 -23.13
C GLU A 614 -20.35 -22.68 -22.06
N ILE A 615 -19.23 -22.50 -21.38
CA ILE A 615 -19.01 -21.41 -20.43
C ILE A 615 -17.82 -20.57 -20.94
N LYS A 616 -18.03 -19.27 -21.07
CA LYS A 616 -16.96 -18.31 -21.41
C LYS A 616 -16.94 -17.19 -20.41
N ILE A 617 -15.80 -17.00 -19.74
CA ILE A 617 -15.63 -15.99 -18.71
C ILE A 617 -14.50 -15.04 -19.10
N ARG A 618 -14.81 -13.76 -19.20
CA ARG A 618 -13.82 -12.71 -19.51
C ARG A 618 -13.16 -12.19 -18.24
N ILE A 619 -11.84 -12.07 -18.28
CA ILE A 619 -11.00 -11.63 -17.16
C ILE A 619 -10.39 -10.28 -17.50
N GLY A 620 -10.60 -9.25 -16.68
CA GLY A 620 -9.86 -7.99 -16.72
C GLY A 620 -8.42 -8.23 -16.22
N TYR A 621 -7.47 -8.40 -17.17
CA TYR A 621 -6.18 -8.99 -16.83
C TYR A 621 -5.06 -7.94 -16.70
N LYS A 622 -4.86 -7.08 -17.72
CA LYS A 622 -3.69 -6.20 -17.79
C LYS A 622 -3.99 -4.89 -18.52
N LYS A 623 -3.46 -3.77 -18.01
CA LYS A 623 -3.51 -2.46 -18.69
C LYS A 623 -2.83 -2.47 -20.06
N GLY A 624 -1.68 -3.18 -20.17
CA GLY A 624 -0.96 -3.34 -21.43
C GLY A 624 -1.45 -4.52 -22.27
N ALA A 625 -0.80 -4.75 -23.40
CA ALA A 625 -1.00 -5.96 -24.20
C ALA A 625 -0.56 -7.20 -23.42
N LEU A 626 -1.24 -8.32 -23.66
CA LEU A 626 -0.83 -9.61 -23.07
C LEU A 626 0.46 -10.08 -23.69
N ASP A 627 1.45 -10.40 -22.86
CA ASP A 627 2.72 -10.99 -23.26
C ASP A 627 2.68 -12.54 -23.23
N SER A 628 3.81 -13.19 -23.50
CA SER A 628 3.92 -14.65 -23.52
C SER A 628 3.69 -15.27 -22.14
N THR A 629 4.11 -14.59 -21.09
CA THR A 629 3.90 -15.03 -19.69
C THR A 629 2.42 -14.98 -19.32
N ASP A 630 1.74 -13.87 -19.64
CA ASP A 630 0.29 -13.73 -19.41
C ASP A 630 -0.50 -14.83 -20.15
N GLN A 631 -0.15 -15.08 -21.42
CA GLN A 631 -0.79 -16.12 -22.23
C GLN A 631 -0.58 -17.51 -21.64
N LYS A 632 0.64 -17.81 -21.16
CA LYS A 632 0.95 -19.08 -20.50
C LYS A 632 0.21 -19.26 -19.20
N GLN A 633 0.10 -18.23 -18.39
CA GLN A 633 -0.67 -18.25 -17.15
C GLN A 633 -2.14 -18.59 -17.40
N VAL A 634 -2.74 -17.95 -18.39
CA VAL A 634 -4.15 -18.19 -18.77
C VAL A 634 -4.35 -19.57 -19.40
N GLU A 635 -3.40 -20.07 -20.17
CA GLU A 635 -3.42 -21.44 -20.71
C GLU A 635 -3.48 -22.47 -19.54
N LEU A 636 -2.64 -22.28 -18.52
CA LEU A 636 -2.63 -23.15 -17.34
C LEU A 636 -3.94 -23.06 -16.56
N MET A 637 -4.50 -21.84 -16.37
CA MET A 637 -5.80 -21.67 -15.71
C MET A 637 -6.93 -22.39 -16.46
N ASN A 638 -6.94 -22.33 -17.79
CA ASN A 638 -7.88 -23.09 -18.61
C ASN A 638 -7.70 -24.61 -18.45
N LYS A 639 -6.45 -25.08 -18.37
CA LYS A 639 -6.13 -26.48 -18.07
C LYS A 639 -6.72 -26.90 -16.72
N TYR A 640 -6.49 -26.10 -15.67
CA TYR A 640 -6.91 -26.45 -14.32
C TYR A 640 -8.44 -26.47 -14.15
N ILE A 641 -9.14 -25.44 -14.63
CA ILE A 641 -10.60 -25.37 -14.48
C ILE A 641 -11.30 -26.49 -15.27
N ASN A 642 -10.82 -26.82 -16.47
CA ASN A 642 -11.38 -27.91 -17.25
C ASN A 642 -11.05 -29.30 -16.65
N ALA A 643 -9.88 -29.47 -16.05
CA ALA A 643 -9.55 -30.69 -15.30
C ALA A 643 -10.45 -30.88 -14.07
N ALA A 644 -10.79 -29.79 -13.37
CA ALA A 644 -11.74 -29.80 -12.26
C ALA A 644 -13.17 -30.09 -12.75
N ALA A 645 -13.56 -29.55 -13.91
CA ALA A 645 -14.90 -29.73 -14.48
C ALA A 645 -15.10 -31.08 -15.21
N GLU A 646 -14.06 -31.90 -15.37
CA GLU A 646 -14.16 -33.18 -16.09
C GLU A 646 -15.16 -34.12 -15.42
N GLY A 647 -16.22 -34.53 -16.16
CA GLY A 647 -17.27 -35.40 -15.68
C GLY A 647 -18.32 -34.75 -14.78
N SER A 648 -18.26 -33.41 -14.57
CA SER A 648 -19.17 -32.69 -13.69
C SER A 648 -20.55 -32.38 -14.28
N GLY A 649 -20.72 -32.47 -15.60
CA GLY A 649 -21.90 -32.00 -16.32
C GLY A 649 -21.73 -30.58 -16.91
N PHE A 650 -20.70 -29.83 -16.54
CA PHE A 650 -20.35 -28.59 -17.24
C PHE A 650 -19.80 -28.87 -18.63
N GLY A 651 -20.14 -28.02 -19.61
CA GLY A 651 -19.50 -27.99 -20.92
C GLY A 651 -18.08 -27.45 -20.85
N LYS A 652 -17.47 -27.17 -22.01
CA LYS A 652 -16.15 -26.57 -22.08
C LYS A 652 -16.15 -25.21 -21.40
N ILE A 653 -15.18 -24.99 -20.49
CA ILE A 653 -14.96 -23.71 -19.83
C ILE A 653 -13.77 -22.98 -20.50
N THR A 654 -13.99 -21.74 -20.92
CA THR A 654 -12.98 -20.88 -21.51
C THR A 654 -12.82 -19.62 -20.65
N LEU A 655 -11.64 -19.45 -20.09
CA LEU A 655 -11.19 -18.23 -19.45
C LEU A 655 -10.48 -17.37 -20.49
N GLU A 656 -11.01 -16.19 -20.78
CA GLU A 656 -10.47 -15.25 -21.77
C GLU A 656 -9.86 -14.04 -21.07
N ALA A 657 -8.53 -13.96 -21.03
CA ALA A 657 -7.86 -12.77 -20.51
C ALA A 657 -7.98 -11.61 -21.50
N ILE A 658 -8.25 -10.41 -21.00
CA ILE A 658 -8.36 -9.18 -21.78
C ILE A 658 -7.22 -8.24 -21.35
N GLY A 659 -6.37 -7.89 -22.31
CA GLY A 659 -5.37 -6.85 -22.17
C GLY A 659 -5.82 -5.50 -22.73
N ASN A 660 -4.98 -4.49 -22.58
CA ASN A 660 -5.25 -3.10 -22.98
C ASN A 660 -6.49 -2.51 -22.32
N ILE A 661 -6.77 -2.92 -21.08
CA ILE A 661 -7.89 -2.39 -20.29
C ILE A 661 -7.47 -1.09 -19.59
N THR A 662 -8.44 -0.26 -19.24
CA THR A 662 -8.19 1.04 -18.60
C THR A 662 -7.85 0.87 -17.13
N ASP A 663 -8.69 0.17 -16.40
CA ASP A 663 -8.54 -0.09 -14.97
C ASP A 663 -9.10 -1.48 -14.61
N ARG A 664 -8.21 -2.41 -14.25
CA ARG A 664 -8.62 -3.79 -13.94
C ARG A 664 -9.53 -3.91 -12.70
N TYR A 665 -9.39 -2.98 -11.75
CA TYR A 665 -10.21 -2.97 -10.54
C TYR A 665 -11.55 -2.29 -10.80
N GLY A 666 -11.55 -1.02 -11.17
CA GLY A 666 -12.75 -0.26 -11.43
C GLY A 666 -13.60 -0.82 -12.58
N ASP A 667 -12.99 -1.30 -13.65
CA ASP A 667 -13.72 -1.93 -14.75
C ASP A 667 -14.39 -3.24 -14.30
N THR A 668 -13.74 -4.06 -13.45
CA THR A 668 -14.34 -5.25 -12.88
C THR A 668 -15.45 -4.88 -11.90
N ALA A 669 -15.21 -3.88 -11.03
CA ALA A 669 -16.20 -3.37 -10.10
C ALA A 669 -17.47 -2.87 -10.81
N LYS A 670 -17.34 -2.25 -11.97
CA LYS A 670 -18.46 -1.77 -12.81
C LYS A 670 -19.11 -2.87 -13.66
N GLY A 671 -18.63 -4.12 -13.56
CA GLY A 671 -19.21 -5.25 -14.30
C GLY A 671 -18.78 -5.35 -15.77
N GLU A 672 -17.67 -4.75 -16.18
CA GLU A 672 -17.10 -4.96 -17.53
C GLU A 672 -16.49 -6.35 -17.68
N TYR A 673 -16.00 -6.93 -16.59
CA TYR A 673 -15.40 -8.26 -16.51
C TYR A 673 -15.99 -9.05 -15.36
N ALA A 674 -16.23 -10.34 -15.57
CA ALA A 674 -16.75 -11.22 -14.52
C ALA A 674 -15.67 -11.64 -13.51
N ILE A 675 -14.40 -11.58 -13.89
CA ILE A 675 -13.23 -11.80 -13.06
C ILE A 675 -12.24 -10.68 -13.31
N GLY A 676 -11.59 -10.18 -12.25
CA GLY A 676 -10.40 -9.34 -12.32
C GLY A 676 -9.16 -10.13 -11.90
N TYR A 677 -8.00 -9.77 -12.43
CA TYR A 677 -6.70 -10.28 -12.00
C TYR A 677 -5.85 -9.13 -11.49
N GLY A 678 -5.43 -9.20 -10.24
CA GLY A 678 -4.68 -8.12 -9.62
C GLY A 678 -4.10 -8.49 -8.27
N ALA A 679 -3.47 -7.51 -7.64
CA ALA A 679 -2.79 -7.66 -6.38
C ALA A 679 -3.18 -6.57 -5.39
N TRP A 680 -3.10 -6.90 -4.11
CA TRP A 680 -3.17 -5.94 -3.03
C TRP A 680 -2.00 -6.14 -2.07
N GLY A 681 -1.53 -5.02 -1.51
CA GLY A 681 -0.51 -4.95 -0.46
C GLY A 681 -0.68 -3.68 0.36
N GLY A 682 0.19 -3.41 1.34
CA GLY A 682 0.23 -2.11 2.01
C GLY A 682 -0.10 -2.07 3.51
N ALA A 683 -0.36 -3.23 4.15
CA ALA A 683 -0.54 -3.30 5.60
C ALA A 683 0.58 -4.12 6.28
N GLN A 684 1.79 -4.07 5.74
CA GLN A 684 2.90 -4.95 6.14
C GLN A 684 3.28 -4.84 7.61
N LEU A 685 3.30 -3.63 8.16
CA LEU A 685 3.68 -3.39 9.55
C LEU A 685 2.48 -3.32 10.51
N TYR A 686 1.27 -3.45 9.99
CA TYR A 686 0.05 -3.51 10.79
C TYR A 686 -1.04 -4.33 10.08
N PRO A 687 -0.94 -5.66 10.06
CA PRO A 687 -1.84 -6.54 9.31
C PRO A 687 -3.30 -6.44 9.74
N PHE A 688 -3.58 -5.95 10.94
CA PHE A 688 -4.92 -5.76 11.48
C PHE A 688 -5.79 -4.80 10.67
N ARG A 689 -5.18 -3.92 9.86
CA ARG A 689 -5.90 -3.02 8.94
C ARG A 689 -6.06 -3.58 7.52
N ASN A 690 -5.60 -4.82 7.26
CA ASN A 690 -5.65 -5.39 5.90
C ASN A 690 -7.07 -5.45 5.34
N PHE A 691 -8.08 -5.71 6.19
CA PHE A 691 -9.47 -5.79 5.77
C PHE A 691 -10.09 -4.46 5.34
N ARG A 692 -9.44 -3.34 5.62
CA ARG A 692 -9.89 -2.03 5.19
C ARG A 692 -10.12 -1.98 3.67
N VAL A 693 -9.22 -2.57 2.89
CA VAL A 693 -9.35 -2.63 1.43
C VAL A 693 -10.60 -3.37 0.95
N TYR A 694 -11.11 -4.31 1.73
CA TYR A 694 -12.29 -5.11 1.36
C TYR A 694 -13.59 -4.59 1.97
N CYS A 695 -13.52 -3.77 2.98
CA CYS A 695 -14.68 -3.40 3.81
C CYS A 695 -14.95 -1.89 3.92
N ASP A 696 -13.97 -1.04 3.60
CA ASP A 696 -14.13 0.41 3.69
C ASP A 696 -14.66 0.96 2.36
N PRO A 697 -15.77 1.72 2.34
CA PRO A 697 -16.35 2.28 1.13
C PRO A 697 -15.40 3.16 0.31
N SER A 698 -14.36 3.75 0.93
CA SER A 698 -13.35 4.55 0.22
C SER A 698 -12.49 3.73 -0.74
N TYR A 699 -12.54 2.40 -0.66
CA TYR A 699 -11.84 1.46 -1.54
C TYR A 699 -12.78 0.72 -2.51
N VAL A 700 -13.99 1.22 -2.72
CA VAL A 700 -15.02 0.55 -3.51
C VAL A 700 -14.57 0.15 -4.93
N ASP A 701 -13.68 0.93 -5.53
CA ASP A 701 -13.15 0.66 -6.87
C ASP A 701 -12.20 -0.55 -6.94
N ILE A 702 -11.80 -1.09 -5.80
CA ILE A 702 -10.92 -2.28 -5.71
C ILE A 702 -11.59 -3.46 -5.00
N HIS A 703 -12.88 -3.34 -4.67
CA HIS A 703 -13.70 -4.43 -4.17
C HIS A 703 -14.21 -5.35 -5.27
N GLU A 704 -14.73 -6.48 -4.88
CA GLU A 704 -15.56 -7.36 -5.68
C GLU A 704 -16.98 -6.77 -5.78
N ALA A 705 -17.17 -5.79 -6.65
CA ALA A 705 -18.44 -5.09 -6.77
C ALA A 705 -19.60 -6.00 -7.14
N GLY A 706 -20.78 -5.70 -6.61
CA GLY A 706 -21.99 -6.47 -6.83
C GLY A 706 -21.99 -7.86 -6.18
N CYS A 707 -20.98 -8.19 -5.35
CA CYS A 707 -20.89 -9.49 -4.68
C CYS A 707 -21.55 -9.50 -3.32
N TRP A 708 -21.26 -8.50 -2.52
CA TRP A 708 -21.67 -8.37 -1.13
C TRP A 708 -21.53 -6.91 -0.68
N ASP A 709 -22.23 -6.59 0.39
CA ASP A 709 -22.14 -5.29 1.03
C ASP A 709 -21.59 -5.47 2.44
N PRO A 710 -20.31 -5.09 2.68
CA PRO A 710 -19.69 -5.22 4.00
C PRO A 710 -20.31 -4.32 5.07
N SER A 711 -21.07 -3.29 4.70
CA SER A 711 -21.74 -2.39 5.64
C SER A 711 -23.02 -2.99 6.24
N THR A 712 -23.64 -3.94 5.55
CA THR A 712 -24.91 -4.56 5.95
C THR A 712 -24.78 -6.03 6.35
N GLU A 713 -23.78 -6.73 5.81
CA GLU A 713 -23.58 -8.15 6.16
C GLU A 713 -22.92 -8.29 7.54
N ASN A 714 -23.65 -8.91 8.47
CA ASN A 714 -23.16 -9.18 9.82
C ASN A 714 -22.24 -10.39 9.87
N LEU A 715 -21.20 -10.28 10.70
CA LEU A 715 -20.25 -11.32 11.01
C LEU A 715 -20.17 -11.55 12.51
N THR A 716 -20.29 -12.81 12.95
CA THR A 716 -20.11 -13.19 14.37
C THR A 716 -18.76 -13.85 14.56
N LEU A 717 -17.90 -13.24 15.38
CA LEU A 717 -16.58 -13.77 15.74
C LEU A 717 -16.50 -14.06 17.23
N LYS A 718 -15.63 -14.98 17.61
CA LYS A 718 -15.27 -15.21 19.01
C LYS A 718 -14.15 -14.27 19.42
N VAL A 719 -14.41 -13.47 20.46
CA VAL A 719 -13.40 -12.58 21.07
C VAL A 719 -13.35 -12.89 22.55
N LYS A 720 -12.20 -13.32 23.04
CA LYS A 720 -12.02 -13.72 24.46
C LYS A 720 -13.06 -14.77 24.94
N GLY A 721 -13.48 -15.65 24.01
CA GLY A 721 -14.44 -16.73 24.28
C GLY A 721 -15.92 -16.33 24.16
N GLU A 722 -16.23 -15.06 23.95
CA GLU A 722 -17.60 -14.55 23.76
C GLU A 722 -17.91 -14.33 22.27
N ASP A 723 -19.15 -14.55 21.88
CA ASP A 723 -19.62 -14.27 20.52
C ASP A 723 -19.96 -12.78 20.40
N VAL A 724 -19.31 -12.11 19.47
CA VAL A 724 -19.52 -10.69 19.14
C VAL A 724 -19.97 -10.60 17.68
N THR A 725 -21.06 -9.87 17.44
CA THR A 725 -21.63 -9.67 16.11
C THR A 725 -21.53 -8.20 15.73
N MET A 726 -20.94 -7.92 14.58
CA MET A 726 -20.85 -6.60 13.96
C MET A 726 -20.87 -6.78 12.44
N THR A 727 -21.04 -5.70 11.68
CA THR A 727 -20.86 -5.74 10.23
C THR A 727 -19.40 -6.02 9.88
N TRP A 728 -19.11 -6.45 8.65
CA TRP A 728 -17.73 -6.61 8.17
C TRP A 728 -16.97 -5.29 8.21
N GLN A 729 -17.64 -4.20 7.85
CA GLN A 729 -17.08 -2.86 7.90
C GLN A 729 -16.69 -2.47 9.33
N ASP A 730 -17.59 -2.65 10.30
CA ASP A 730 -17.29 -2.37 11.71
C ASP A 730 -16.15 -3.25 12.24
N TRP A 731 -16.12 -4.53 11.86
CA TRP A 731 -15.01 -5.41 12.22
C TRP A 731 -13.68 -4.91 11.68
N SER A 732 -13.64 -4.45 10.44
CA SER A 732 -12.39 -3.93 9.83
C SER A 732 -11.89 -2.66 10.53
N ALA A 733 -12.80 -1.80 11.00
CA ALA A 733 -12.49 -0.58 11.73
C ALA A 733 -12.20 -0.83 13.23
N SER A 734 -12.70 -1.93 13.79
CA SER A 734 -12.72 -2.17 15.25
C SER A 734 -11.34 -2.28 15.89
N MET A 735 -10.30 -2.61 15.12
CA MET A 735 -8.92 -2.75 15.59
C MET A 735 -8.06 -1.51 15.31
N LEU A 736 -8.66 -0.43 14.77
CA LEU A 736 -7.97 0.78 14.31
C LEU A 736 -8.43 1.99 15.13
N GLY A 737 -7.53 2.96 15.32
CA GLY A 737 -7.84 4.25 15.93
C GLY A 737 -8.60 4.14 17.24
N ALA A 738 -9.82 4.67 17.32
CA ALA A 738 -10.72 4.59 18.46
C ALA A 738 -11.65 3.36 18.44
N GLY A 739 -11.37 2.37 17.57
CA GLY A 739 -12.19 1.17 17.43
C GLY A 739 -12.26 0.33 18.69
N ARG A 740 -13.34 -0.44 18.83
CA ARG A 740 -13.67 -1.22 20.05
C ARG A 740 -12.52 -2.12 20.55
N PHE A 741 -11.67 -2.63 19.67
CA PHE A 741 -10.57 -3.55 19.97
C PHE A 741 -9.20 -2.95 19.65
N ALA A 742 -9.12 -1.64 19.42
CA ALA A 742 -7.86 -0.97 19.06
C ALA A 742 -6.81 -1.09 20.18
N GLU A 743 -7.23 -1.01 21.44
CA GLU A 743 -6.35 -1.11 22.63
C GLU A 743 -6.14 -2.55 23.12
N GLU A 744 -6.68 -3.55 22.42
CA GLU A 744 -6.47 -4.95 22.82
C GLU A 744 -5.06 -5.45 22.45
N SER A 745 -4.63 -6.51 23.13
CA SER A 745 -3.34 -7.14 22.85
C SER A 745 -3.25 -7.68 21.41
N ASN A 746 -2.03 -7.81 20.90
CA ASN A 746 -1.79 -8.43 19.60
C ASN A 746 -2.39 -9.84 19.49
N ASP A 747 -2.43 -10.63 20.57
CA ASP A 747 -3.05 -11.95 20.55
C ASP A 747 -4.54 -11.88 20.21
N VAL A 748 -5.29 -10.95 20.82
CA VAL A 748 -6.72 -10.74 20.54
C VAL A 748 -6.93 -10.25 19.11
N LYS A 749 -6.13 -9.30 18.65
CA LYS A 749 -6.20 -8.78 17.28
C LYS A 749 -5.85 -9.85 16.26
N LEU A 750 -4.88 -10.73 16.54
CA LEU A 750 -4.53 -11.87 15.70
C LEU A 750 -5.68 -12.86 15.58
N GLU A 751 -6.35 -13.18 16.69
CA GLU A 751 -7.53 -14.07 16.70
C GLU A 751 -8.67 -13.49 15.83
N ILE A 752 -8.96 -12.19 15.96
CA ILE A 752 -9.99 -11.49 15.16
C ILE A 752 -9.60 -11.55 13.68
N THR A 753 -8.39 -11.11 13.34
CA THR A 753 -7.91 -11.03 11.96
C THR A 753 -7.90 -12.41 11.28
N ALA A 754 -7.45 -13.45 11.98
CA ALA A 754 -7.40 -14.80 11.46
C ALA A 754 -8.80 -15.39 11.19
N GLN A 755 -9.77 -15.12 12.07
CA GLN A 755 -11.16 -15.52 11.84
C GLN A 755 -11.76 -14.78 10.64
N MET A 756 -11.52 -13.48 10.52
CA MET A 756 -11.97 -12.69 9.37
C MET A 756 -11.36 -13.24 8.08
N GLU A 757 -10.04 -13.48 8.05
CA GLU A 757 -9.35 -14.02 6.88
C GLU A 757 -9.96 -15.36 6.45
N LYS A 758 -10.16 -16.29 7.39
CA LYS A 758 -10.77 -17.61 7.11
C LYS A 758 -12.15 -17.46 6.48
N LEU A 759 -13.03 -16.69 7.12
CA LEU A 759 -14.43 -16.55 6.68
C LEU A 759 -14.53 -15.81 5.35
N TYR A 760 -13.67 -14.83 5.09
CA TYR A 760 -13.58 -14.17 3.79
C TYR A 760 -13.10 -15.12 2.69
N LEU A 761 -12.04 -15.89 2.94
CA LEU A 761 -11.53 -16.87 1.99
C LEU A 761 -12.56 -17.97 1.69
N GLU A 762 -13.38 -18.39 2.68
CA GLU A 762 -14.47 -19.37 2.50
C GLU A 762 -15.60 -18.86 1.62
N LYS A 763 -15.76 -17.54 1.43
CA LYS A 763 -16.67 -16.95 0.45
C LYS A 763 -16.17 -17.12 -0.99
N TYR A 764 -14.86 -17.34 -1.17
CA TYR A 764 -14.23 -17.41 -2.50
C TYR A 764 -14.59 -16.23 -3.41
N TYR A 765 -14.75 -15.05 -2.84
CA TYR A 765 -14.83 -13.82 -3.61
C TYR A 765 -13.48 -13.49 -4.26
N ARG A 766 -12.41 -13.97 -3.62
CA ARG A 766 -11.03 -13.85 -4.09
C ARG A 766 -10.31 -15.19 -3.98
N ILE A 767 -9.52 -15.54 -4.99
CA ILE A 767 -8.63 -16.70 -4.98
C ILE A 767 -7.19 -16.21 -4.98
N PRO A 768 -6.48 -16.24 -3.85
CA PRO A 768 -5.03 -15.98 -3.81
C PRO A 768 -4.26 -17.00 -4.64
N LEU A 769 -3.26 -16.54 -5.40
CA LEU A 769 -2.49 -17.35 -6.32
C LEU A 769 -1.01 -17.37 -5.96
N ALA A 770 -0.41 -16.18 -5.82
CA ALA A 770 1.02 -16.03 -5.60
C ALA A 770 1.37 -14.71 -4.93
N THR A 771 2.46 -14.72 -4.19
CA THR A 771 3.14 -13.51 -3.74
C THR A 771 3.98 -12.97 -4.88
N SER A 772 3.86 -11.68 -5.18
CA SER A 772 4.76 -10.99 -6.09
C SER A 772 6.18 -11.00 -5.53
N THR A 773 7.16 -11.10 -6.41
CA THR A 773 8.57 -11.18 -6.01
C THR A 773 9.40 -10.28 -6.92
N THR A 774 10.25 -9.46 -6.32
CA THR A 774 11.24 -8.68 -7.05
C THR A 774 12.55 -9.45 -7.17
N CYS A 775 13.22 -9.33 -8.31
CA CYS A 775 14.50 -9.96 -8.57
C CYS A 775 15.44 -8.93 -9.21
N THR A 776 16.69 -8.91 -8.74
CA THR A 776 17.73 -8.04 -9.32
C THR A 776 19.03 -8.83 -9.44
N LEU A 777 19.65 -8.79 -10.61
CA LEU A 777 21.00 -9.25 -10.82
C LEU A 777 21.96 -8.06 -10.67
N LEU A 778 22.88 -8.15 -9.71
CA LEU A 778 23.83 -7.08 -9.43
C LEU A 778 25.17 -7.37 -10.11
N ALA A 779 25.83 -6.38 -10.68
CA ALA A 779 27.11 -6.56 -11.31
C ALA A 779 28.20 -6.94 -10.30
N PHE A 780 29.20 -7.73 -10.70
CA PHE A 780 30.38 -8.05 -9.86
C PHE A 780 31.13 -6.80 -9.36
N LYS A 781 30.78 -5.62 -9.88
CA LYS A 781 31.30 -4.32 -9.45
C LYS A 781 30.96 -4.02 -8.00
N ALA A 782 29.79 -4.47 -7.53
CA ALA A 782 29.31 -4.22 -6.17
C ALA A 782 28.51 -5.40 -5.62
N ASN A 783 28.29 -5.35 -4.31
CA ASN A 783 27.38 -6.23 -3.60
C ASN A 783 26.50 -5.37 -2.70
N TYR A 784 25.26 -5.80 -2.50
CA TYR A 784 24.48 -5.28 -1.37
C TYR A 784 25.12 -5.69 -0.04
N TYR A 785 24.75 -5.00 1.03
CA TYR A 785 25.34 -5.24 2.34
C TYR A 785 25.02 -6.64 2.88
N THR A 786 23.78 -7.09 2.70
CA THR A 786 23.30 -8.43 3.09
C THR A 786 22.71 -9.17 1.89
N PRO A 787 22.87 -10.50 1.80
CA PRO A 787 22.19 -11.30 0.78
C PRO A 787 20.70 -11.49 1.07
N ASP A 788 20.30 -11.40 2.34
CA ASP A 788 18.93 -11.60 2.79
C ASP A 788 18.18 -10.27 2.87
N TYR A 789 16.99 -10.22 2.26
CA TYR A 789 16.14 -9.06 2.31
C TYR A 789 15.48 -8.91 3.67
N ASN A 790 15.49 -7.69 4.19
CA ASN A 790 14.77 -7.33 5.40
C ASN A 790 13.77 -6.20 5.11
N LEU A 791 12.59 -6.26 5.72
CA LEU A 791 11.54 -5.28 5.48
C LEU A 791 11.94 -3.84 5.90
N ALA A 792 12.78 -3.70 6.93
CA ALA A 792 13.19 -2.40 7.47
C ALA A 792 14.28 -1.72 6.63
N TYR A 793 15.26 -2.48 6.15
CA TYR A 793 16.45 -1.92 5.49
C TYR A 793 16.77 -2.56 4.13
N GLY A 794 15.86 -3.40 3.60
CA GLY A 794 16.05 -4.09 2.33
C GLY A 794 17.29 -4.98 2.36
N TRP A 795 18.16 -4.82 1.37
CA TRP A 795 19.52 -5.39 1.30
C TRP A 795 20.61 -4.42 1.77
N GLY A 796 20.25 -3.32 2.46
CA GLY A 796 21.13 -2.21 2.84
C GLY A 796 21.15 -1.07 1.83
N GLY A 797 20.51 -1.22 0.68
CA GLY A 797 20.30 -0.20 -0.33
C GLY A 797 21.60 0.47 -0.82
N LEU A 798 21.47 1.65 -1.42
CA LEU A 798 22.59 2.45 -1.89
C LEU A 798 23.47 2.97 -0.71
N GLU A 799 22.86 3.13 0.46
CA GLU A 799 23.58 3.60 1.65
C GLU A 799 24.71 2.66 2.06
N LEU A 800 24.44 1.36 2.13
CA LEU A 800 25.37 0.36 2.62
C LEU A 800 26.01 -0.48 1.51
N MET A 801 25.84 -0.09 0.24
CA MET A 801 26.39 -0.82 -0.90
C MET A 801 27.91 -0.94 -0.82
N LYS A 802 28.44 -2.14 -1.04
CA LYS A 802 29.86 -2.44 -1.01
C LYS A 802 30.41 -2.53 -2.42
N TYR A 803 31.37 -1.68 -2.80
CA TYR A 803 32.03 -1.75 -4.09
C TYR A 803 33.25 -2.67 -4.06
N ASN A 804 33.33 -3.59 -5.01
CA ASN A 804 34.47 -4.49 -5.23
C ASN A 804 35.51 -3.84 -6.15
N TYR A 805 35.08 -2.87 -6.99
CA TYR A 805 35.89 -2.18 -8.00
C TYR A 805 35.47 -0.70 -8.05
N ASN A 806 36.45 0.20 -8.10
CA ASN A 806 36.19 1.56 -8.56
C ASN A 806 35.99 1.58 -10.09
N ASP A 807 35.59 2.73 -10.65
CA ASP A 807 35.26 2.84 -12.08
C ASP A 807 36.42 2.44 -13.01
N ALA A 808 37.67 2.80 -12.67
CA ALA A 808 38.84 2.46 -13.45
C ALA A 808 39.16 0.95 -13.38
N GLU A 809 39.13 0.37 -12.16
CA GLU A 809 39.35 -1.06 -11.96
C GLU A 809 38.25 -1.90 -12.62
N TRP A 810 37.00 -1.41 -12.59
CA TRP A 810 35.87 -2.04 -13.27
C TRP A 810 36.07 -2.09 -14.78
N ALA A 811 36.47 -0.98 -15.37
CA ALA A 811 36.75 -0.92 -16.82
C ALA A 811 37.86 -1.91 -17.24
N GLU A 812 38.91 -2.06 -16.41
CA GLU A 812 39.97 -3.04 -16.65
C GLU A 812 39.48 -4.47 -16.48
N PHE A 813 38.64 -4.75 -15.47
CA PHE A 813 38.02 -6.05 -15.25
C PHE A 813 37.15 -6.43 -16.45
N VAL A 814 36.23 -5.58 -16.90
CA VAL A 814 35.36 -5.82 -18.06
C VAL A 814 36.20 -6.09 -19.34
N LYS A 815 37.26 -5.32 -19.55
CA LYS A 815 38.17 -5.55 -20.66
C LYS A 815 38.88 -6.91 -20.58
N SER A 816 39.25 -7.35 -19.38
CA SER A 816 39.86 -8.67 -19.17
C SER A 816 38.90 -9.82 -19.49
N GLN A 817 37.58 -9.58 -19.42
CA GLN A 817 36.52 -10.51 -19.82
C GLN A 817 36.09 -10.35 -21.27
N ASN A 818 36.90 -9.68 -22.11
CA ASN A 818 36.63 -9.39 -23.54
C ASN A 818 35.34 -8.55 -23.75
N GLY A 819 34.92 -7.76 -22.73
CA GLY A 819 33.74 -6.90 -22.82
C GLY A 819 32.40 -7.65 -22.74
N GLN A 820 32.42 -8.89 -22.25
CA GLN A 820 31.21 -9.72 -22.04
C GLN A 820 31.33 -10.47 -20.74
N LEU A 821 30.40 -10.17 -19.82
CA LEU A 821 30.35 -10.77 -18.49
C LEU A 821 29.40 -11.97 -18.49
N ASN A 822 29.70 -12.95 -17.66
CA ASN A 822 28.86 -14.13 -17.46
C ASN A 822 28.42 -14.20 -15.99
N TYR A 823 27.10 -14.29 -15.77
CA TYR A 823 26.45 -14.36 -14.46
C TYR A 823 25.69 -15.69 -14.27
N GLU A 824 25.80 -16.64 -15.24
CA GLU A 824 25.13 -17.93 -15.19
C GLU A 824 25.71 -18.84 -14.09
#